data_b25fd8342bbd7d87850857253de562b2
#
_entry.id   b25fd8342bbd7d87850857253de562b2
#
_cell.length_a   1.000
_cell.length_b   1.000
_cell.length_c   1.000
_cell.angle_alpha   90.00
_cell.angle_beta   90.00
_cell.angle_gamma   90.00
#
_symmetry.space_group_name_H-M   'P 1'
#
loop_
_entity.id
_entity.type
_entity.pdbx_description
1 polymer ?
#
loop_
_entity_poly.entity_id
_entity_poly.type
_entity_poly.pdbx_seq_one_letter_code
_entity_poly.pdbx_strand_id
1 'polypeptide(L)'
;MESGAMEDISHIDIFTVLMILILVGLFFRSFVTSAMPPVTMGVAFAVTMGLIYGLMFFLDIFFVTEILLLVSMMGAGCDYCIFILARYREERRDGKDHHDALHSAIKWAGESITISGASVIIGFGAMSICSFSMISNMGICLALGIIVALFAALTFIPALLEVVGDRIFWPTKMREYQEGGKATKGWFAWCSRVGHKYFDRSSKFTLKHAKAIVIVAVLVTVPAAYVAMESETSYDMTSSLMTGDSSTGMDMLGEYADQGMIYPDYVIMEFDEPIATIAQSFNADGTPIMGPDGNPTYTLTWTDNWLNNQKQAMQSMAAEFQNDENITEVILPYEWSDVIADSGQNLTSPTGQGMVTIDELLAMYMSGEMSQMMMAMGYLNSAAAVQEYALSESDGTVKIVLESMFPIMQAEYVKNLQTQLGPLASQLPEGVIEQVATFLMVTTGASSIDYTVNTSLGLVGGDYVTTGSGSVSFIKISASTHEAAMSQRSMDSIAYMQSIVGNYTGEGSGIVATWVTGTAVIMYDISEIISGEFKAIEVLVIILILILLFFVMKSYTIPFRSVATILMSICWTLAATHLIFGDEVTWLIPLILLVICLGLGMDYDILLTTRIKENVRFHNMSNDEAIHHAVVHSGSVITICGLIMGGAFGTLMLSSMGMLQQFGFALCFAILCDALIVRTYIVPAVMHLLGDWNWKGPRFLMTKAEKELLDQKKSE
;
A
#
# COMPACT_ATOMS: atom_id res chain seq x y z
N MET A 1 5.14 -10.03 -11.68
CA MET A 1 4.17 -8.96 -11.32
C MET A 1 3.65 -8.22 -12.55
N GLU A 2 4.49 -7.60 -13.35
CA GLU A 2 4.07 -6.71 -14.46
C GLU A 2 3.22 -7.40 -15.54
N SER A 3 3.52 -8.64 -15.91
CA SER A 3 2.74 -9.37 -16.93
C SER A 3 1.34 -9.79 -16.47
N GLY A 4 1.17 -10.20 -15.22
CA GLY A 4 -0.13 -10.57 -14.65
C GLY A 4 -1.02 -9.34 -14.44
N ALA A 5 -0.44 -8.23 -13.94
CA ALA A 5 -1.14 -6.97 -13.79
C ALA A 5 -1.64 -6.41 -15.14
N MET A 6 -0.84 -6.50 -16.21
CA MET A 6 -1.27 -6.05 -17.55
C MET A 6 -2.41 -6.89 -18.14
N GLU A 7 -2.43 -8.20 -17.89
CA GLU A 7 -3.53 -9.08 -18.32
C GLU A 7 -4.83 -8.76 -17.60
N ASP A 8 -4.77 -8.56 -16.28
CA ASP A 8 -5.90 -8.13 -15.46
C ASP A 8 -6.46 -6.78 -15.90
N ILE A 9 -5.59 -5.79 -16.15
CA ILE A 9 -5.99 -4.45 -16.62
C ILE A 9 -6.81 -4.56 -17.89
N SER A 10 -6.35 -5.35 -18.87
CA SER A 10 -7.05 -5.48 -20.16
C SER A 10 -8.46 -6.07 -20.03
N HIS A 11 -8.66 -6.97 -19.08
CA HIS A 11 -9.99 -7.56 -18.81
C HIS A 11 -10.91 -6.58 -18.10
N ILE A 12 -10.41 -5.87 -17.08
CA ILE A 12 -11.15 -4.84 -16.33
C ILE A 12 -11.66 -3.76 -17.29
N ASP A 13 -10.81 -3.27 -18.18
CA ASP A 13 -11.14 -2.22 -19.14
C ASP A 13 -12.32 -2.61 -20.04
N ILE A 14 -12.28 -3.80 -20.61
CA ILE A 14 -13.33 -4.29 -21.50
C ILE A 14 -14.65 -4.43 -20.75
N PHE A 15 -14.63 -5.00 -19.54
CA PHE A 15 -15.85 -5.18 -18.73
C PHE A 15 -16.43 -3.83 -18.29
N THR A 16 -15.59 -2.87 -17.89
CA THR A 16 -16.01 -1.52 -17.50
C THR A 16 -16.72 -0.82 -18.67
N VAL A 17 -16.10 -0.78 -19.83
CA VAL A 17 -16.68 -0.14 -21.03
C VAL A 17 -17.98 -0.83 -21.44
N LEU A 18 -18.02 -2.15 -21.47
CA LEU A 18 -19.20 -2.94 -21.84
C LEU A 18 -20.37 -2.67 -20.86
N MET A 19 -20.10 -2.67 -19.57
CA MET A 19 -21.08 -2.38 -18.53
C MET A 19 -21.66 -0.97 -18.68
N ILE A 20 -20.81 0.05 -18.89
CA ILE A 20 -21.25 1.44 -19.13
C ILE A 20 -22.12 1.50 -20.37
N LEU A 21 -21.70 0.90 -21.48
CA LEU A 21 -22.50 0.87 -22.72
C LEU A 21 -23.89 0.26 -22.49
N ILE A 22 -23.98 -0.84 -21.76
CA ILE A 22 -25.26 -1.50 -21.46
C ILE A 22 -26.14 -0.60 -20.58
N LEU A 23 -25.62 -0.08 -19.45
CA LEU A 23 -26.42 0.69 -18.52
C LEU A 23 -26.88 2.03 -19.10
N VAL A 24 -25.99 2.77 -19.79
CA VAL A 24 -26.34 4.02 -20.48
C VAL A 24 -27.33 3.76 -21.62
N GLY A 25 -27.10 2.70 -22.40
CA GLY A 25 -27.99 2.27 -23.48
C GLY A 25 -29.41 1.92 -22.98
N LEU A 26 -29.52 1.21 -21.89
CA LEU A 26 -30.79 0.90 -21.23
C LEU A 26 -31.50 2.16 -20.73
N PHE A 27 -30.77 3.09 -20.13
CA PHE A 27 -31.37 4.34 -19.59
C PHE A 27 -31.86 5.28 -20.68
N PHE A 28 -31.02 5.54 -21.69
CA PHE A 28 -31.38 6.45 -22.78
C PHE A 28 -32.18 5.77 -23.90
N ARG A 29 -32.26 4.45 -23.92
CA ARG A 29 -32.87 3.66 -24.99
C ARG A 29 -32.28 3.95 -26.37
N SER A 30 -30.98 4.20 -26.42
CA SER A 30 -30.26 4.60 -27.61
C SER A 30 -28.87 3.99 -27.63
N PHE A 31 -28.49 3.40 -28.77
CA PHE A 31 -27.16 2.91 -29.01
C PHE A 31 -26.16 4.06 -29.22
N VAL A 32 -26.59 5.13 -29.87
CA VAL A 32 -25.73 6.29 -30.13
C VAL A 32 -25.40 7.02 -28.83
N THR A 33 -26.42 7.27 -28.00
CA THR A 33 -26.21 7.92 -26.69
C THR A 33 -25.35 7.06 -25.77
N SER A 34 -25.48 5.73 -25.84
CA SER A 34 -24.67 4.85 -24.98
C SER A 34 -23.18 4.90 -25.29
N ALA A 35 -22.82 5.09 -26.57
CA ALA A 35 -21.42 5.13 -26.98
C ALA A 35 -20.74 6.49 -26.69
N MET A 36 -21.51 7.57 -26.54
CA MET A 36 -20.94 8.92 -26.37
C MET A 36 -20.07 9.09 -25.11
N PRO A 37 -20.52 8.72 -23.90
CA PRO A 37 -19.70 8.85 -22.68
C PRO A 37 -18.39 8.05 -22.78
N PRO A 38 -18.38 6.75 -23.09
CA PRO A 38 -17.13 5.99 -23.19
C PRO A 38 -16.17 6.53 -24.26
N VAL A 39 -16.68 6.95 -25.42
CA VAL A 39 -15.84 7.54 -26.49
C VAL A 39 -15.23 8.86 -26.01
N THR A 40 -16.01 9.74 -25.37
CA THR A 40 -15.53 11.00 -24.84
C THR A 40 -14.44 10.78 -23.78
N MET A 41 -14.69 9.83 -22.87
CA MET A 41 -13.73 9.52 -21.81
C MET A 41 -12.51 8.77 -22.33
N GLY A 42 -12.65 7.93 -23.36
CA GLY A 42 -11.50 7.30 -24.03
C GLY A 42 -10.56 8.33 -24.68
N VAL A 43 -11.11 9.35 -25.34
CA VAL A 43 -10.31 10.46 -25.86
C VAL A 43 -9.65 11.25 -24.73
N ALA A 44 -10.40 11.57 -23.67
CA ALA A 44 -9.86 12.27 -22.50
C ALA A 44 -8.75 11.48 -21.82
N PHE A 45 -8.92 10.17 -21.67
CA PHE A 45 -7.91 9.27 -21.10
C PHE A 45 -6.63 9.25 -21.95
N ALA A 46 -6.76 9.11 -23.28
CA ALA A 46 -5.61 9.13 -24.17
C ALA A 46 -4.82 10.47 -24.07
N VAL A 47 -5.52 11.59 -23.95
CA VAL A 47 -4.88 12.91 -23.73
C VAL A 47 -4.20 12.94 -22.36
N THR A 48 -4.87 12.46 -21.32
CA THR A 48 -4.29 12.41 -19.96
C THR A 48 -3.05 11.54 -19.90
N MET A 49 -3.07 10.36 -20.52
CA MET A 49 -1.89 9.48 -20.58
C MET A 49 -0.72 10.12 -21.32
N GLY A 50 -1.01 10.90 -22.38
CA GLY A 50 0.02 11.70 -23.06
C GLY A 50 0.64 12.77 -22.17
N LEU A 51 -0.16 13.42 -21.32
CA LEU A 51 0.33 14.40 -20.34
C LEU A 51 1.13 13.72 -19.21
N ILE A 52 0.64 12.60 -18.71
CA ILE A 52 1.30 11.79 -17.67
C ILE A 52 2.65 11.26 -18.18
N TYR A 53 2.73 10.81 -19.44
CA TYR A 53 4.01 10.43 -20.04
C TYR A 53 5.03 11.58 -20.01
N GLY A 54 4.59 12.81 -20.21
CA GLY A 54 5.44 13.99 -20.03
C GLY A 54 5.85 14.24 -18.58
N LEU A 55 4.99 13.90 -17.61
CA LEU A 55 5.29 14.04 -16.18
C LEU A 55 6.22 12.95 -15.65
N MET A 56 6.26 11.76 -16.26
CA MET A 56 7.16 10.65 -15.88
C MET A 56 8.65 11.01 -15.96
N PHE A 57 9.01 12.08 -16.66
CA PHE A 57 10.38 12.61 -16.63
C PHE A 57 10.75 13.29 -15.30
N PHE A 58 9.77 13.59 -14.45
CA PHE A 58 9.93 14.35 -13.21
C PHE A 58 9.33 13.61 -11.99
N LEU A 59 8.42 12.66 -12.21
CA LEU A 59 7.64 11.99 -11.17
C LEU A 59 7.70 10.48 -11.38
N ASP A 60 7.95 9.75 -10.31
CA ASP A 60 7.81 8.29 -10.28
C ASP A 60 6.34 7.92 -10.13
N ILE A 61 5.77 7.26 -11.12
CA ILE A 61 4.34 6.94 -11.15
C ILE A 61 4.14 5.45 -10.86
N PHE A 62 3.40 5.18 -9.79
CA PHE A 62 3.03 3.83 -9.37
C PHE A 62 1.95 3.26 -10.31
N PHE A 63 2.08 2.00 -10.73
CA PHE A 63 1.19 1.37 -11.73
C PHE A 63 -0.29 1.37 -11.35
N VAL A 64 -0.62 1.28 -10.05
CA VAL A 64 -2.01 1.37 -9.55
C VAL A 64 -2.66 2.71 -9.90
N THR A 65 -1.86 3.77 -10.08
CA THR A 65 -2.35 5.09 -10.49
C THR A 65 -3.07 5.05 -11.83
N GLU A 66 -2.54 4.29 -12.80
CA GLU A 66 -3.15 4.16 -14.14
C GLU A 66 -4.53 3.49 -14.05
N ILE A 67 -4.64 2.43 -13.26
CA ILE A 67 -5.90 1.68 -13.07
C ILE A 67 -6.95 2.58 -12.39
N LEU A 68 -6.59 3.22 -11.29
CA LEU A 68 -7.49 4.14 -10.59
C LEU A 68 -7.87 5.35 -11.43
N LEU A 69 -6.94 5.86 -12.24
CA LEU A 69 -7.19 6.96 -13.18
C LEU A 69 -8.24 6.56 -14.21
N LEU A 70 -8.05 5.42 -14.87
CA LEU A 70 -8.99 4.94 -15.89
C LEU A 70 -10.38 4.75 -15.31
N VAL A 71 -10.50 4.03 -14.18
CA VAL A 71 -11.80 3.74 -13.57
C VAL A 71 -12.46 5.03 -13.03
N SER A 72 -11.67 5.94 -12.45
CA SER A 72 -12.18 7.24 -11.98
C SER A 72 -12.65 8.12 -13.13
N MET A 73 -11.91 8.19 -14.23
CA MET A 73 -12.32 8.94 -15.42
C MET A 73 -13.54 8.32 -16.10
N MET A 74 -13.58 6.98 -16.22
CA MET A 74 -14.74 6.28 -16.78
C MET A 74 -15.97 6.41 -15.88
N GLY A 75 -15.83 6.33 -14.56
CA GLY A 75 -16.92 6.52 -13.60
C GLY A 75 -17.42 7.97 -13.61
N ALA A 76 -16.63 8.89 -13.05
CA ALA A 76 -17.02 10.29 -12.89
C ALA A 76 -17.20 11.03 -14.20
N GLY A 77 -16.30 10.82 -15.17
CA GLY A 77 -16.36 11.48 -16.45
C GLY A 77 -17.59 11.07 -17.28
N CYS A 78 -17.99 9.81 -17.23
CA CYS A 78 -19.23 9.36 -17.86
C CYS A 78 -20.46 10.00 -17.22
N ASP A 79 -20.46 10.20 -15.89
CA ASP A 79 -21.55 10.88 -15.20
C ASP A 79 -21.69 12.32 -15.66
N TYR A 80 -20.58 13.06 -15.85
CA TYR A 80 -20.61 14.41 -16.43
C TYR A 80 -21.28 14.43 -17.80
N CYS A 81 -20.95 13.45 -18.63
CA CYS A 81 -21.58 13.30 -19.94
C CYS A 81 -23.06 13.00 -19.83
N ILE A 82 -23.44 12.10 -18.93
CA ILE A 82 -24.84 11.65 -18.72
C ILE A 82 -25.70 12.81 -18.22
N PHE A 83 -25.18 13.68 -17.34
CA PHE A 83 -25.93 14.83 -16.85
C PHE A 83 -26.25 15.83 -17.98
N ILE A 84 -25.29 16.14 -18.87
CA ILE A 84 -25.56 17.00 -20.02
C ILE A 84 -26.58 16.35 -20.96
N LEU A 85 -26.44 15.07 -21.26
CA LEU A 85 -27.33 14.32 -22.13
C LEU A 85 -28.75 14.19 -21.53
N ALA A 86 -28.86 13.96 -20.23
CA ALA A 86 -30.15 13.88 -19.54
C ALA A 86 -30.85 15.25 -19.52
N ARG A 87 -30.12 16.34 -19.27
CA ARG A 87 -30.67 17.70 -19.29
C ARG A 87 -31.10 18.11 -20.70
N TYR A 88 -30.27 17.82 -21.70
CA TYR A 88 -30.63 18.07 -23.08
C TYR A 88 -31.91 17.31 -23.47
N ARG A 89 -32.05 16.04 -23.08
CA ARG A 89 -33.28 15.26 -23.30
C ARG A 89 -34.50 15.88 -22.61
N GLU A 90 -34.36 16.38 -21.38
CA GLU A 90 -35.42 17.05 -20.60
C GLU A 90 -35.89 18.32 -21.34
N GLU A 91 -34.96 19.20 -21.74
CA GLU A 91 -35.25 20.45 -22.44
C GLU A 91 -35.91 20.22 -23.82
N ARG A 92 -35.45 19.21 -24.55
CA ARG A 92 -36.06 18.79 -25.82
C ARG A 92 -37.47 18.21 -25.63
N ARG A 93 -37.69 17.49 -24.53
CA ARG A 93 -39.02 16.97 -24.16
C ARG A 93 -39.99 18.10 -23.84
N ASP A 94 -39.52 19.16 -23.22
CA ASP A 94 -40.33 20.34 -22.90
C ASP A 94 -40.61 21.24 -24.13
N GLY A 95 -40.19 20.83 -25.31
CA GLY A 95 -40.53 21.45 -26.58
C GLY A 95 -39.57 22.54 -27.07
N LYS A 96 -38.45 22.75 -26.40
CA LYS A 96 -37.41 23.72 -26.86
C LYS A 96 -36.78 23.26 -28.18
N ASP A 97 -36.38 24.20 -29.01
CA ASP A 97 -35.60 23.93 -30.21
C ASP A 97 -34.24 23.33 -29.86
N HIS A 98 -33.55 22.74 -30.84
CA HIS A 98 -32.26 22.06 -30.70
C HIS A 98 -31.21 22.97 -30.04
N HIS A 99 -31.00 24.17 -30.60
CA HIS A 99 -30.03 25.12 -30.10
C HIS A 99 -30.36 25.65 -28.70
N ASP A 100 -31.63 26.00 -28.45
CA ASP A 100 -32.09 26.47 -27.15
C ASP A 100 -31.99 25.41 -26.06
N ALA A 101 -32.30 24.13 -26.40
CA ALA A 101 -32.17 23.02 -25.52
C ALA A 101 -30.70 22.72 -25.15
N LEU A 102 -29.83 22.78 -26.17
CA LEU A 102 -28.38 22.59 -25.97
C LEU A 102 -27.80 23.73 -25.11
N HIS A 103 -28.13 24.97 -25.39
CA HIS A 103 -27.67 26.11 -24.60
C HIS A 103 -28.16 26.00 -23.12
N SER A 104 -29.43 25.64 -22.91
CA SER A 104 -29.97 25.42 -21.57
C SER A 104 -29.29 24.27 -20.84
N ALA A 105 -29.02 23.16 -21.53
CA ALA A 105 -28.35 22.00 -20.95
C ALA A 105 -26.92 22.35 -20.52
N ILE A 106 -26.14 23.01 -21.35
CA ILE A 106 -24.78 23.46 -21.03
C ILE A 106 -24.78 24.42 -19.83
N LYS A 107 -25.72 25.40 -19.84
CA LYS A 107 -25.81 26.36 -18.74
C LYS A 107 -26.07 25.73 -17.40
N TRP A 108 -27.09 24.90 -17.29
CA TRP A 108 -27.53 24.34 -15.99
C TRP A 108 -26.76 23.09 -15.59
N ALA A 109 -26.59 22.12 -16.49
CA ALA A 109 -25.80 20.93 -16.19
C ALA A 109 -24.31 21.26 -16.10
N GLY A 110 -23.80 22.14 -16.96
CA GLY A 110 -22.39 22.56 -16.94
C GLY A 110 -21.99 23.26 -15.67
N GLU A 111 -22.86 24.14 -15.09
CA GLU A 111 -22.59 24.75 -13.79
C GLU A 111 -22.46 23.67 -12.68
N SER A 112 -23.42 22.73 -12.62
CA SER A 112 -23.38 21.65 -11.62
C SER A 112 -22.15 20.76 -11.78
N ILE A 113 -21.81 20.35 -13.02
CA ILE A 113 -20.66 19.48 -13.32
C ILE A 113 -19.34 20.19 -12.99
N THR A 114 -19.24 21.49 -13.27
CA THR A 114 -18.01 22.26 -12.94
C THR A 114 -17.76 22.31 -11.44
N ILE A 115 -18.82 22.49 -10.66
CA ILE A 115 -18.71 22.52 -9.20
C ILE A 115 -18.33 21.12 -8.68
N SER A 116 -18.97 20.08 -9.19
CA SER A 116 -18.70 18.70 -8.92
C SER A 116 -17.24 18.34 -9.26
N GLY A 117 -16.81 18.60 -10.49
CA GLY A 117 -15.43 18.36 -10.89
C GLY A 117 -14.41 19.12 -10.03
N ALA A 118 -14.74 20.34 -9.60
CA ALA A 118 -13.89 21.10 -8.70
C ALA A 118 -13.75 20.42 -7.33
N SER A 119 -14.81 19.80 -6.77
CA SER A 119 -14.72 19.07 -5.52
C SER A 119 -13.81 17.85 -5.64
N VAL A 120 -13.87 17.12 -6.75
CA VAL A 120 -12.98 15.96 -7.02
C VAL A 120 -11.53 16.41 -7.19
N ILE A 121 -11.29 17.48 -7.94
CA ILE A 121 -9.95 18.07 -8.15
C ILE A 121 -9.36 18.51 -6.80
N ILE A 122 -10.15 19.10 -5.92
CA ILE A 122 -9.71 19.49 -4.57
C ILE A 122 -9.33 18.25 -3.76
N GLY A 123 -10.15 17.20 -3.80
CA GLY A 123 -9.87 15.96 -3.09
C GLY A 123 -8.54 15.33 -3.52
N PHE A 124 -8.38 15.05 -4.81
CA PHE A 124 -7.14 14.48 -5.34
C PHE A 124 -5.96 15.44 -5.24
N GLY A 125 -6.19 16.74 -5.46
CA GLY A 125 -5.15 17.76 -5.33
C GLY A 125 -4.60 17.89 -3.91
N ALA A 126 -5.41 17.63 -2.88
CA ALA A 126 -4.93 17.63 -1.50
C ALA A 126 -3.95 16.48 -1.21
N MET A 127 -4.07 15.35 -1.91
CA MET A 127 -3.10 14.25 -1.78
C MET A 127 -1.69 14.64 -2.25
N SER A 128 -1.58 15.65 -3.14
CA SER A 128 -0.27 16.12 -3.62
C SER A 128 0.61 16.76 -2.56
N ILE A 129 0.07 17.04 -1.38
CA ILE A 129 0.79 17.63 -0.24
C ILE A 129 1.51 16.54 0.58
N CYS A 130 1.15 15.28 0.38
CA CYS A 130 1.79 14.15 1.05
C CYS A 130 3.29 14.10 0.76
N SER A 131 4.12 13.88 1.77
CA SER A 131 5.57 13.70 1.60
C SER A 131 5.90 12.34 0.97
N PHE A 132 5.01 11.36 1.10
CA PHE A 132 5.17 10.06 0.44
C PHE A 132 4.86 10.18 -1.05
N SER A 133 5.91 10.11 -1.87
CA SER A 133 5.85 10.43 -3.31
C SER A 133 4.85 9.57 -4.08
N MET A 134 4.62 8.31 -3.69
CA MET A 134 3.63 7.45 -4.32
C MET A 134 2.21 8.04 -4.24
N ILE A 135 1.80 8.53 -3.08
CA ILE A 135 0.47 9.14 -2.86
C ILE A 135 0.40 10.52 -3.50
N SER A 136 1.44 11.33 -3.33
CA SER A 136 1.53 12.68 -3.90
C SER A 136 1.40 12.63 -5.43
N ASN A 137 2.18 11.79 -6.09
CA ASN A 137 2.17 11.64 -7.54
C ASN A 137 0.84 11.07 -8.06
N MET A 138 0.24 10.11 -7.33
CA MET A 138 -1.09 9.59 -7.63
C MET A 138 -2.15 10.69 -7.55
N GLY A 139 -2.12 11.53 -6.51
CA GLY A 139 -3.03 12.67 -6.36
C GLY A 139 -2.94 13.65 -7.53
N ILE A 140 -1.72 13.99 -7.97
CA ILE A 140 -1.48 14.87 -9.12
C ILE A 140 -2.07 14.27 -10.40
N CYS A 141 -1.79 12.99 -10.69
CA CYS A 141 -2.25 12.33 -11.89
C CYS A 141 -3.77 12.20 -11.94
N LEU A 142 -4.41 11.83 -10.82
CA LEU A 142 -5.86 11.71 -10.71
C LEU A 142 -6.54 13.08 -10.87
N ALA A 143 -6.02 14.12 -10.22
CA ALA A 143 -6.53 15.48 -10.37
C ALA A 143 -6.43 15.97 -11.83
N LEU A 144 -5.30 15.73 -12.50
CA LEU A 144 -5.10 16.05 -13.91
C LEU A 144 -6.09 15.32 -14.81
N GLY A 145 -6.32 14.03 -14.57
CA GLY A 145 -7.30 13.22 -15.29
C GLY A 145 -8.71 13.79 -15.20
N ILE A 146 -9.13 14.18 -14.00
CA ILE A 146 -10.46 14.78 -13.79
C ILE A 146 -10.56 16.16 -14.46
N ILE A 147 -9.51 16.98 -14.46
CA ILE A 147 -9.48 18.26 -15.20
C ILE A 147 -9.72 18.01 -16.68
N VAL A 148 -9.00 17.04 -17.27
CA VAL A 148 -9.14 16.70 -18.70
C VAL A 148 -10.52 16.11 -18.99
N ALA A 149 -11.04 15.23 -18.14
CA ALA A 149 -12.36 14.64 -18.26
C ALA A 149 -13.48 15.71 -18.22
N LEU A 150 -13.37 16.66 -17.28
CA LEU A 150 -14.31 17.78 -17.17
C LEU A 150 -14.28 18.64 -18.43
N PHE A 151 -13.08 18.96 -18.91
CA PHE A 151 -12.90 19.74 -20.15
C PHE A 151 -13.50 19.00 -21.36
N ALA A 152 -13.27 17.69 -21.47
CA ALA A 152 -13.83 16.86 -22.52
C ALA A 152 -15.38 16.81 -22.44
N ALA A 153 -15.95 16.63 -21.26
CA ALA A 153 -17.39 16.62 -21.08
C ALA A 153 -18.04 17.96 -21.47
N LEU A 154 -17.43 19.09 -21.12
CA LEU A 154 -17.97 20.43 -21.40
C LEU A 154 -17.74 20.92 -22.83
N THR A 155 -16.84 20.29 -23.58
CA THR A 155 -16.53 20.70 -24.95
C THR A 155 -16.92 19.65 -25.98
N PHE A 156 -16.50 18.42 -25.81
CA PHE A 156 -16.70 17.35 -26.79
C PHE A 156 -18.15 16.85 -26.83
N ILE A 157 -18.83 16.69 -25.68
CA ILE A 157 -20.24 16.28 -25.65
C ILE A 157 -21.16 17.33 -26.32
N PRO A 158 -21.06 18.63 -26.00
CA PRO A 158 -21.84 19.65 -26.75
C PRO A 158 -21.56 19.66 -28.23
N ALA A 159 -20.31 19.54 -28.66
CA ALA A 159 -19.94 19.45 -30.06
C ALA A 159 -20.53 18.22 -30.75
N LEU A 160 -20.51 17.06 -30.11
CA LEU A 160 -21.16 15.87 -30.63
C LEU A 160 -22.69 16.02 -30.71
N LEU A 161 -23.31 16.64 -29.70
CA LEU A 161 -24.73 16.93 -29.70
C LEU A 161 -25.12 17.87 -30.87
N GLU A 162 -24.33 18.91 -31.15
CA GLU A 162 -24.57 19.82 -32.25
C GLU A 162 -24.48 19.12 -33.61
N VAL A 163 -23.49 18.25 -33.81
CA VAL A 163 -23.27 17.52 -35.07
C VAL A 163 -24.30 16.40 -35.28
N VAL A 164 -24.61 15.62 -34.26
CA VAL A 164 -25.49 14.42 -34.38
C VAL A 164 -26.96 14.83 -34.34
N GLY A 165 -27.29 15.88 -33.58
CA GLY A 165 -28.66 16.36 -33.43
C GLY A 165 -29.64 15.33 -32.87
N ASP A 166 -30.86 15.31 -33.37
CA ASP A 166 -31.92 14.40 -32.90
C ASP A 166 -31.64 12.90 -33.18
N ARG A 167 -30.64 12.58 -34.06
CA ARG A 167 -30.22 11.20 -34.34
C ARG A 167 -29.58 10.52 -33.13
N ILE A 168 -29.15 11.31 -32.13
CA ILE A 168 -28.57 10.79 -30.89
C ILE A 168 -29.52 9.78 -30.17
N PHE A 169 -30.82 9.94 -30.31
CA PHE A 169 -31.80 9.06 -29.66
C PHE A 169 -32.17 7.81 -30.47
N TRP A 170 -31.50 7.54 -31.61
CA TRP A 170 -31.76 6.35 -32.39
C TRP A 170 -31.54 5.06 -31.56
N PRO A 171 -32.45 4.06 -31.60
CA PRO A 171 -33.62 3.90 -32.51
C PRO A 171 -34.92 4.60 -32.05
N THR A 172 -34.93 5.23 -30.86
CA THR A 172 -36.12 5.94 -30.35
C THR A 172 -36.29 7.27 -31.06
N LYS A 173 -37.49 7.63 -31.50
CA LYS A 173 -37.76 8.92 -32.15
C LYS A 173 -38.08 10.00 -31.13
N MET A 174 -37.56 11.24 -31.33
CA MET A 174 -37.81 12.38 -30.46
C MET A 174 -39.31 12.64 -30.19
N ARG A 175 -40.16 12.42 -31.17
CA ARG A 175 -41.60 12.50 -31.04
C ARG A 175 -42.20 11.65 -29.93
N GLU A 176 -41.61 10.47 -29.70
CA GLU A 176 -42.04 9.56 -28.63
C GLU A 176 -41.69 10.09 -27.23
N TYR A 177 -40.68 10.95 -27.12
CA TYR A 177 -40.36 11.65 -25.89
C TYR A 177 -41.27 12.86 -25.65
N GLN A 178 -41.67 13.59 -26.69
CA GLN A 178 -42.51 14.80 -26.64
C GLN A 178 -43.98 14.49 -26.31
N GLU A 179 -44.52 13.39 -26.83
CA GLU A 179 -45.93 13.01 -26.64
C GLU A 179 -46.29 12.44 -25.24
N GLY A 180 -45.48 12.68 -24.23
CA GLY A 180 -45.79 12.41 -22.83
C GLY A 180 -45.84 10.94 -22.44
N GLY A 181 -45.09 10.09 -23.10
CA GLY A 181 -44.86 8.71 -22.64
C GLY A 181 -46.03 7.73 -22.78
N LYS A 182 -47.09 8.10 -23.50
CA LYS A 182 -48.23 7.19 -23.76
C LYS A 182 -47.94 6.14 -24.84
N ALA A 183 -46.90 6.32 -25.61
CA ALA A 183 -46.62 5.47 -26.80
C ALA A 183 -45.77 4.24 -26.55
N THR A 184 -45.16 4.04 -25.40
CA THR A 184 -44.28 2.90 -25.16
C THR A 184 -45.01 1.74 -24.49
N LYS A 185 -45.42 0.79 -25.30
CA LYS A 185 -45.77 -0.58 -24.89
C LYS A 185 -44.46 -1.38 -24.75
N GLY A 186 -44.19 -1.99 -23.61
CA GLY A 186 -43.06 -2.86 -23.45
C GLY A 186 -42.35 -2.74 -22.09
N TRP A 187 -41.31 -3.55 -21.90
CA TRP A 187 -40.58 -3.66 -20.64
C TRP A 187 -39.99 -2.32 -20.16
N PHE A 188 -39.46 -1.52 -21.08
CA PHE A 188 -38.89 -0.18 -20.73
C PHE A 188 -39.94 0.81 -20.23
N ALA A 189 -41.17 0.79 -20.76
CA ALA A 189 -42.24 1.62 -20.25
C ALA A 189 -42.71 1.18 -18.86
N TRP A 190 -42.62 -0.12 -18.60
CA TRP A 190 -42.87 -0.70 -17.28
C TRP A 190 -41.77 -0.26 -16.29
N CYS A 191 -40.48 -0.39 -16.63
CA CYS A 191 -39.38 0.07 -15.78
C CYS A 191 -39.47 1.55 -15.43
N SER A 192 -39.77 2.42 -16.40
CA SER A 192 -39.93 3.85 -16.17
C SER A 192 -41.10 4.17 -15.22
N ARG A 193 -42.24 3.47 -15.40
CA ARG A 193 -43.39 3.63 -14.51
C ARG A 193 -43.14 3.08 -13.11
N VAL A 194 -42.43 1.98 -12.99
CA VAL A 194 -42.03 1.40 -11.72
C VAL A 194 -41.05 2.33 -10.99
N GLY A 195 -40.06 2.87 -11.68
CA GLY A 195 -39.12 3.85 -11.13
C GLY A 195 -39.84 5.09 -10.59
N HIS A 196 -40.70 5.71 -11.41
CA HIS A 196 -41.46 6.89 -10.97
C HIS A 196 -42.35 6.60 -9.76
N LYS A 197 -43.06 5.45 -9.76
CA LYS A 197 -43.88 5.03 -8.59
C LYS A 197 -43.04 4.72 -7.37
N TYR A 198 -41.85 4.19 -7.55
CA TYR A 198 -40.90 3.93 -6.46
C TYR A 198 -40.46 5.24 -5.81
N PHE A 199 -39.97 6.22 -6.57
CA PHE A 199 -39.54 7.50 -6.01
C PHE A 199 -40.65 8.31 -5.43
N ASP A 200 -41.88 8.30 -6.01
CA ASP A 200 -43.06 8.93 -5.41
C ASP A 200 -43.39 8.32 -4.06
N ARG A 201 -43.41 6.98 -3.96
CA ARG A 201 -43.70 6.28 -2.70
C ARG A 201 -42.61 6.46 -1.66
N SER A 202 -41.33 6.35 -2.10
CA SER A 202 -40.16 6.52 -1.27
C SER A 202 -40.09 7.92 -0.67
N SER A 203 -40.29 8.96 -1.49
CA SER A 203 -40.29 10.35 -0.98
C SER A 203 -41.42 10.62 0.03
N LYS A 204 -42.63 10.15 -0.25
CA LYS A 204 -43.77 10.26 0.73
C LYS A 204 -43.49 9.52 2.02
N PHE A 205 -42.89 8.33 1.94
CA PHE A 205 -42.49 7.55 3.11
C PHE A 205 -41.44 8.29 3.92
N THR A 206 -40.43 8.85 3.26
CA THR A 206 -39.32 9.57 3.87
C THR A 206 -39.78 10.81 4.62
N LEU A 207 -40.62 11.64 3.99
CA LEU A 207 -41.17 12.84 4.62
C LEU A 207 -42.01 12.48 5.85
N LYS A 208 -42.82 11.40 5.78
CA LYS A 208 -43.67 10.95 6.87
C LYS A 208 -42.87 10.39 8.07
N HIS A 209 -41.74 9.72 7.82
CA HIS A 209 -40.98 9.00 8.84
C HIS A 209 -39.56 9.57 9.02
N ALA A 210 -39.33 10.84 8.68
CA ALA A 210 -38.01 11.47 8.66
C ALA A 210 -37.21 11.29 9.96
N LYS A 211 -37.84 11.49 11.12
CA LYS A 211 -37.19 11.31 12.43
C LYS A 211 -36.71 9.88 12.65
N ALA A 212 -37.52 8.87 12.29
CA ALA A 212 -37.16 7.47 12.45
C ALA A 212 -36.00 7.10 11.54
N ILE A 213 -36.02 7.58 10.29
CA ILE A 213 -34.93 7.32 9.33
C ILE A 213 -33.60 7.87 9.83
N VAL A 214 -33.57 9.11 10.34
CA VAL A 214 -32.35 9.72 10.88
C VAL A 214 -31.85 8.98 12.12
N ILE A 215 -32.77 8.59 13.03
CA ILE A 215 -32.42 7.82 14.24
C ILE A 215 -31.81 6.48 13.86
N VAL A 216 -32.41 5.74 12.91
CA VAL A 216 -31.88 4.47 12.43
C VAL A 216 -30.51 4.65 11.76
N ALA A 217 -30.36 5.70 10.94
CA ALA A 217 -29.09 6.01 10.30
C ALA A 217 -27.96 6.24 11.33
N VAL A 218 -28.22 7.05 12.37
CA VAL A 218 -27.26 7.28 13.45
C VAL A 218 -26.98 5.99 14.24
N LEU A 219 -28.01 5.20 14.52
CA LEU A 219 -27.86 3.95 15.27
C LEU A 219 -27.01 2.91 14.53
N VAL A 220 -27.05 2.89 13.20
CA VAL A 220 -26.17 2.04 12.37
C VAL A 220 -24.77 2.65 12.26
N THR A 221 -24.67 3.99 12.22
CA THR A 221 -23.38 4.67 12.04
C THR A 221 -22.48 4.53 13.26
N VAL A 222 -23.04 4.58 14.49
CA VAL A 222 -22.22 4.50 15.72
C VAL A 222 -21.41 3.19 15.80
N PRO A 223 -22.00 1.99 15.69
CA PRO A 223 -21.22 0.76 15.68
C PRO A 223 -20.32 0.64 14.45
N ALA A 224 -20.74 1.11 13.28
CA ALA A 224 -19.89 1.10 12.09
C ALA A 224 -18.66 2.02 12.25
N ALA A 225 -18.82 3.19 12.84
CA ALA A 225 -17.72 4.09 13.15
C ALA A 225 -16.77 3.49 14.21
N TYR A 226 -17.30 2.76 15.20
CA TYR A 226 -16.50 2.06 16.18
C TYR A 226 -15.61 0.99 15.50
N VAL A 227 -16.20 0.14 14.67
CA VAL A 227 -15.43 -0.85 13.87
C VAL A 227 -14.40 -0.16 12.99
N ALA A 228 -14.77 0.89 12.24
CA ALA A 228 -13.85 1.60 11.35
C ALA A 228 -12.69 2.29 12.07
N MET A 229 -12.83 2.63 13.35
CA MET A 229 -11.77 3.29 14.14
C MET A 229 -10.87 2.32 14.89
N GLU A 230 -11.37 1.14 15.26
CA GLU A 230 -10.59 0.12 15.97
C GLU A 230 -9.96 -0.91 15.03
N SER A 231 -10.45 -1.02 13.79
CA SER A 231 -9.89 -1.96 12.83
C SER A 231 -8.50 -1.49 12.38
N GLU A 232 -7.55 -2.38 12.51
CA GLU A 232 -6.19 -2.19 12.03
C GLU A 232 -6.15 -2.33 10.50
N THR A 233 -5.21 -1.67 9.87
CA THR A 233 -4.99 -1.78 8.42
C THR A 233 -3.67 -2.47 8.16
N SER A 234 -3.66 -3.36 7.17
CA SER A 234 -2.45 -4.08 6.79
C SER A 234 -1.55 -3.21 5.90
N TYR A 235 -0.28 -3.16 6.24
CA TYR A 235 0.78 -2.57 5.42
C TYR A 235 1.45 -3.62 4.52
N ASP A 236 1.01 -4.88 4.58
CA ASP A 236 1.54 -5.94 3.73
C ASP A 236 1.16 -5.74 2.26
N MET A 237 2.06 -5.09 1.56
CA MET A 237 1.94 -4.91 0.11
C MET A 237 2.26 -6.19 -0.66
N THR A 238 2.99 -7.13 -0.06
CA THR A 238 3.44 -8.34 -0.74
C THR A 238 2.28 -9.29 -0.96
N SER A 239 1.53 -9.61 0.07
CA SER A 239 0.32 -10.46 -0.02
C SER A 239 -0.77 -9.79 -0.87
N SER A 240 -0.88 -8.47 -0.80
CA SER A 240 -1.90 -7.69 -1.51
C SER A 240 -1.62 -7.51 -3.01
N LEU A 241 -0.35 -7.55 -3.45
CA LEU A 241 0.08 -7.31 -4.83
C LEU A 241 0.55 -8.57 -5.55
N MET A 242 1.02 -9.60 -4.83
CA MET A 242 1.46 -10.84 -5.45
C MET A 242 0.27 -11.70 -5.89
N THR A 243 0.39 -12.33 -7.05
CA THR A 243 -0.65 -13.18 -7.64
C THR A 243 -0.05 -14.42 -8.28
N GLY A 244 -0.84 -15.49 -8.38
CA GLY A 244 -0.46 -16.71 -9.06
C GLY A 244 0.61 -17.53 -8.32
N ASP A 245 1.53 -18.14 -9.07
CA ASP A 245 2.53 -19.07 -8.55
C ASP A 245 3.47 -18.42 -7.52
N SER A 246 3.73 -17.11 -7.65
CA SER A 246 4.56 -16.36 -6.70
C SER A 246 3.91 -16.24 -5.33
N SER A 247 2.59 -15.96 -5.26
CA SER A 247 1.84 -15.91 -4.00
C SER A 247 1.84 -17.30 -3.35
N THR A 248 1.49 -18.34 -4.12
CA THR A 248 1.50 -19.72 -3.63
C THR A 248 2.89 -20.14 -3.11
N GLY A 249 3.97 -19.70 -3.79
CA GLY A 249 5.34 -19.95 -3.34
C GLY A 249 5.68 -19.27 -2.02
N MET A 250 5.23 -18.02 -1.82
CA MET A 250 5.43 -17.31 -0.55
C MET A 250 4.60 -17.92 0.59
N ASP A 251 3.36 -18.33 0.31
CA ASP A 251 2.51 -19.01 1.28
C ASP A 251 3.14 -20.35 1.72
N MET A 252 3.68 -21.13 0.77
CA MET A 252 4.40 -22.36 1.07
C MET A 252 5.68 -22.11 1.89
N LEU A 253 6.43 -21.04 1.55
CA LEU A 253 7.60 -20.65 2.35
C LEU A 253 7.20 -20.33 3.80
N GLY A 254 6.09 -19.58 3.98
CA GLY A 254 5.58 -19.26 5.31
C GLY A 254 5.07 -20.47 6.12
N GLU A 255 4.71 -21.57 5.44
CA GLU A 255 4.32 -22.82 6.13
C GLU A 255 5.54 -23.62 6.64
N TYR A 256 6.69 -23.50 5.96
CA TYR A 256 7.88 -24.33 6.24
C TYR A 256 9.07 -23.57 6.84
N ALA A 257 9.05 -22.23 6.82
CA ALA A 257 10.08 -21.36 7.36
C ALA A 257 9.48 -20.07 7.91
N ASP A 258 10.18 -19.42 8.83
CA ASP A 258 9.80 -18.09 9.31
C ASP A 258 9.85 -17.09 8.16
N GLN A 259 8.74 -16.40 7.91
CA GLN A 259 8.63 -15.49 6.77
C GLN A 259 9.59 -14.30 6.87
N GLY A 260 9.91 -13.85 8.07
CA GLY A 260 10.88 -12.79 8.31
C GLY A 260 12.33 -13.15 7.97
N MET A 261 12.66 -14.44 7.84
CA MET A 261 14.01 -14.87 7.38
C MET A 261 14.29 -14.46 5.92
N ILE A 262 13.26 -14.26 5.11
CA ILE A 262 13.41 -13.85 3.70
C ILE A 262 13.89 -12.40 3.61
N TYR A 263 13.45 -11.56 4.55
CA TYR A 263 13.77 -10.13 4.63
C TYR A 263 14.14 -9.76 6.07
N PRO A 264 15.32 -10.15 6.56
CA PRO A 264 15.73 -9.84 7.91
C PRO A 264 15.94 -8.34 8.11
N ASP A 265 15.74 -7.91 9.34
CA ASP A 265 16.05 -6.55 9.76
C ASP A 265 17.46 -6.49 10.37
N TYR A 266 18.07 -5.32 10.30
CA TYR A 266 19.47 -5.15 10.68
C TYR A 266 19.64 -4.01 11.67
N VAL A 267 20.47 -4.23 12.68
CA VAL A 267 21.04 -3.17 13.52
C VAL A 267 22.49 -2.96 13.12
N ILE A 268 22.81 -1.77 12.64
CA ILE A 268 24.16 -1.36 12.28
C ILE A 268 24.70 -0.49 13.39
N MET A 269 25.92 -0.79 13.85
CA MET A 269 26.59 -0.05 14.91
C MET A 269 27.97 0.41 14.45
N GLU A 270 28.27 1.68 14.68
CA GLU A 270 29.57 2.30 14.45
C GLU A 270 30.29 2.51 15.78
N PHE A 271 31.57 2.16 15.84
CA PHE A 271 32.41 2.27 17.02
C PHE A 271 33.47 3.34 16.84
N ASP A 272 33.81 3.99 17.95
CA ASP A 272 34.88 5.04 18.03
C ASP A 272 36.30 4.46 17.85
N GLU A 273 36.51 3.21 18.29
CA GLU A 273 37.74 2.45 18.09
C GLU A 273 37.50 1.17 17.32
N PRO A 274 38.43 0.74 16.45
CA PRO A 274 38.29 -0.48 15.69
C PRO A 274 38.02 -1.70 16.58
N ILE A 275 37.05 -2.52 16.19
CA ILE A 275 36.68 -3.76 16.88
C ILE A 275 37.40 -4.99 16.32
N ALA A 276 37.88 -4.93 15.08
CA ALA A 276 38.69 -5.96 14.46
C ALA A 276 39.62 -5.37 13.41
N THR A 277 40.64 -6.15 13.02
CA THR A 277 41.53 -5.83 11.90
C THR A 277 41.48 -6.95 10.87
N ILE A 278 41.50 -6.59 9.60
CA ILE A 278 41.60 -7.52 8.48
C ILE A 278 43.02 -7.40 7.88
N ALA A 279 43.66 -8.52 7.68
CA ALA A 279 44.96 -8.59 7.04
C ALA A 279 45.01 -9.68 6.00
N GLN A 280 45.69 -9.42 4.88
CA GLN A 280 45.98 -10.44 3.88
C GLN A 280 46.96 -11.47 4.42
N SER A 281 46.70 -12.73 4.18
CA SER A 281 47.56 -13.83 4.61
C SER A 281 48.77 -13.98 3.67
N PHE A 282 49.94 -14.16 4.25
CA PHE A 282 51.21 -14.33 3.49
C PHE A 282 51.94 -15.59 3.93
N ASN A 283 52.55 -16.25 2.97
CA ASN A 283 53.51 -17.31 3.23
C ASN A 283 54.79 -16.79 3.91
N ALA A 284 55.58 -17.67 4.46
CA ALA A 284 56.86 -17.31 5.09
C ALA A 284 57.86 -16.62 4.16
N ASP A 285 57.70 -16.76 2.85
CA ASP A 285 58.49 -16.10 1.81
C ASP A 285 57.93 -14.71 1.39
N GLY A 286 56.83 -14.25 2.01
CA GLY A 286 56.18 -12.99 1.71
C GLY A 286 55.25 -13.00 0.49
N THR A 287 54.96 -14.17 -0.08
CA THR A 287 53.99 -14.31 -1.16
C THR A 287 52.57 -14.42 -0.57
N PRO A 288 51.53 -13.78 -1.20
CA PRO A 288 50.17 -13.94 -0.73
C PRO A 288 49.73 -15.42 -0.76
N ILE A 289 49.03 -15.82 0.28
CA ILE A 289 48.29 -17.10 0.26
C ILE A 289 47.07 -16.91 -0.61
N MET A 290 46.95 -17.74 -1.66
CA MET A 290 45.83 -17.68 -2.60
C MET A 290 44.82 -18.78 -2.27
N GLY A 291 43.55 -18.43 -2.24
CA GLY A 291 42.44 -19.40 -2.10
C GLY A 291 42.25 -20.26 -3.36
N PRO A 292 41.40 -21.26 -3.31
CA PRO A 292 41.09 -22.16 -4.43
C PRO A 292 40.52 -21.42 -5.65
N ASP A 293 39.94 -20.27 -5.46
CA ASP A 293 39.40 -19.37 -6.47
C ASP A 293 40.43 -18.47 -7.13
N GLY A 294 41.68 -18.56 -6.67
CA GLY A 294 42.80 -17.74 -7.17
C GLY A 294 42.85 -16.32 -6.58
N ASN A 295 42.02 -16.02 -5.60
CA ASN A 295 42.00 -14.75 -4.86
C ASN A 295 42.88 -14.85 -3.59
N PRO A 296 43.43 -13.72 -3.09
CA PRO A 296 44.16 -13.71 -1.83
C PRO A 296 43.23 -14.11 -0.66
N THR A 297 43.77 -14.88 0.29
CA THR A 297 43.07 -15.19 1.54
C THR A 297 43.31 -14.09 2.58
N TYR A 298 42.34 -13.87 3.43
CA TYR A 298 42.41 -12.87 4.48
C TYR A 298 42.11 -13.49 5.84
N THR A 299 42.53 -12.80 6.90
CA THR A 299 42.28 -13.13 8.29
C THR A 299 41.64 -11.96 8.97
N LEU A 300 40.69 -12.22 9.90
CA LEU A 300 40.09 -11.25 10.77
C LEU A 300 40.59 -11.50 12.19
N THR A 301 41.09 -10.47 12.84
CA THR A 301 41.57 -10.54 14.23
C THR A 301 40.81 -9.53 15.07
N TRP A 302 40.13 -10.01 16.09
CA TRP A 302 39.39 -9.19 17.04
C TRP A 302 40.35 -8.37 17.93
N THR A 303 40.00 -7.13 18.20
CA THR A 303 40.76 -6.23 19.07
C THR A 303 40.38 -6.39 20.54
N ASP A 304 41.21 -5.85 21.43
CA ASP A 304 40.88 -5.79 22.87
C ASP A 304 39.60 -5.00 23.14
N ASN A 305 39.30 -4.00 22.29
CA ASN A 305 38.05 -3.22 22.41
C ASN A 305 36.82 -4.14 22.22
N TRP A 306 36.82 -5.01 21.20
CA TRP A 306 35.76 -6.01 21.03
C TRP A 306 35.71 -6.97 22.21
N LEU A 307 36.80 -7.66 22.49
CA LEU A 307 36.85 -8.78 23.41
C LEU A 307 36.50 -8.37 24.87
N ASN A 308 36.92 -7.17 25.31
CA ASN A 308 36.78 -6.75 26.69
C ASN A 308 35.60 -5.78 26.93
N ASN A 309 35.15 -5.05 25.90
CA ASN A 309 34.16 -3.97 26.07
C ASN A 309 32.86 -4.22 25.30
N GLN A 310 32.93 -4.47 23.99
CA GLN A 310 31.74 -4.38 23.13
C GLN A 310 30.99 -5.70 23.03
N LYS A 311 31.67 -6.84 23.05
CA LYS A 311 31.08 -8.17 22.85
C LYS A 311 29.94 -8.46 23.84
N GLN A 312 30.17 -8.23 25.14
CA GLN A 312 29.17 -8.50 26.16
C GLN A 312 27.93 -7.59 26.01
N ALA A 313 28.14 -6.33 25.63
CA ALA A 313 27.04 -5.40 25.39
C ALA A 313 26.16 -5.88 24.22
N MET A 314 26.79 -6.34 23.13
CA MET A 314 26.08 -6.89 21.97
C MET A 314 25.31 -8.17 22.29
N GLN A 315 25.92 -9.09 23.03
CA GLN A 315 25.25 -10.31 23.49
C GLN A 315 24.06 -9.99 24.40
N SER A 316 24.19 -9.02 25.29
CA SER A 316 23.09 -8.60 26.17
C SER A 316 21.95 -7.97 25.36
N MET A 317 22.24 -7.15 24.37
CA MET A 317 21.25 -6.55 23.49
C MET A 317 20.52 -7.59 22.65
N ALA A 318 21.24 -8.56 22.08
CA ALA A 318 20.64 -9.66 21.34
C ALA A 318 19.71 -10.52 22.22
N ALA A 319 20.11 -10.77 23.46
CA ALA A 319 19.26 -11.48 24.43
C ALA A 319 18.00 -10.67 24.79
N GLU A 320 18.10 -9.33 24.85
CA GLU A 320 16.93 -8.47 25.04
C GLU A 320 15.99 -8.51 23.84
N PHE A 321 16.50 -8.56 22.60
CA PHE A 321 15.66 -8.72 21.41
C PHE A 321 14.83 -9.99 21.45
N GLN A 322 15.42 -11.10 21.87
CA GLN A 322 14.75 -12.40 21.99
C GLN A 322 13.66 -12.46 23.08
N ASN A 323 13.46 -11.42 23.88
CA ASN A 323 12.28 -11.33 24.75
C ASN A 323 10.99 -11.02 23.98
N ASP A 324 11.08 -10.55 22.75
CA ASP A 324 9.91 -10.49 21.84
C ASP A 324 9.74 -11.86 21.16
N GLU A 325 8.59 -12.51 21.40
CA GLU A 325 8.26 -13.82 20.86
C GLU A 325 8.25 -13.87 19.30
N ASN A 326 8.13 -12.73 18.66
CA ASN A 326 8.16 -12.64 17.20
C ASN A 326 9.58 -12.59 16.62
N ILE A 327 10.61 -12.30 17.43
CA ILE A 327 12.01 -12.32 17.00
C ILE A 327 12.55 -13.75 17.22
N THR A 328 12.74 -14.48 16.13
CA THR A 328 13.11 -15.91 16.17
C THR A 328 14.60 -16.15 16.11
N GLU A 329 15.33 -15.33 15.36
CA GLU A 329 16.77 -15.46 15.18
C GLU A 329 17.47 -14.10 15.29
N VAL A 330 18.58 -14.07 16.02
CA VAL A 330 19.46 -12.89 16.09
C VAL A 330 20.89 -13.34 15.81
N ILE A 331 21.44 -12.88 14.68
CA ILE A 331 22.78 -13.25 14.23
C ILE A 331 23.75 -12.12 14.60
N LEU A 332 24.69 -12.45 15.49
CA LEU A 332 25.79 -11.60 15.92
C LEU A 332 27.06 -11.85 15.07
N PRO A 333 28.06 -10.95 15.13
CA PRO A 333 29.38 -11.25 14.57
C PRO A 333 29.92 -12.58 15.09
N TYR A 334 30.39 -13.40 14.16
CA TYR A 334 30.79 -14.78 14.41
C TYR A 334 32.23 -14.84 14.91
N GLU A 335 32.44 -15.53 16.03
CA GLU A 335 33.76 -15.73 16.64
C GLU A 335 34.03 -17.23 16.86
N TRP A 336 34.96 -17.78 16.11
CA TRP A 336 35.28 -19.21 16.16
C TRP A 336 35.81 -19.68 17.51
N SER A 337 36.45 -18.81 18.27
CA SER A 337 36.92 -19.10 19.63
C SER A 337 35.76 -19.43 20.58
N ASP A 338 34.58 -18.81 20.41
CA ASP A 338 33.39 -19.11 21.20
C ASP A 338 32.89 -20.51 20.85
N VAL A 339 32.82 -20.86 19.57
CA VAL A 339 32.42 -22.19 19.14
C VAL A 339 33.29 -23.29 19.74
N ILE A 340 34.60 -23.07 19.78
CA ILE A 340 35.51 -23.99 20.44
C ILE A 340 35.20 -24.12 21.93
N ALA A 341 34.98 -23.01 22.61
CA ALA A 341 34.68 -22.98 24.04
C ALA A 341 33.36 -23.67 24.35
N ASP A 342 32.31 -23.34 23.60
CA ASP A 342 30.96 -23.89 23.82
C ASP A 342 30.83 -25.36 23.45
N SER A 343 31.64 -25.87 22.50
CA SER A 343 31.69 -27.28 22.18
C SER A 343 32.15 -28.16 23.35
N GLY A 344 32.75 -27.56 24.38
CA GLY A 344 33.29 -28.30 25.54
C GLY A 344 34.49 -29.21 25.21
N GLN A 345 35.06 -29.11 24.02
CA GLN A 345 36.19 -29.92 23.58
C GLN A 345 37.52 -29.34 24.09
N ASN A 346 38.41 -30.22 24.54
CA ASN A 346 39.72 -29.78 25.01
C ASN A 346 40.78 -29.89 23.89
N LEU A 347 41.21 -28.75 23.37
CA LEU A 347 42.30 -28.64 22.39
C LEU A 347 43.54 -27.96 22.99
N THR A 348 43.63 -27.82 24.31
CA THR A 348 44.73 -27.19 25.02
C THR A 348 45.95 -28.11 25.07
N SER A 349 47.14 -27.56 24.81
CA SER A 349 48.42 -28.31 24.91
C SER A 349 48.62 -28.88 26.32
N PRO A 350 49.18 -30.08 26.42
CA PRO A 350 49.54 -30.63 27.72
C PRO A 350 50.52 -29.81 28.50
N THR A 351 51.26 -28.91 27.82
CA THR A 351 52.17 -27.93 28.46
C THR A 351 51.45 -26.74 29.10
N GLY A 352 50.16 -26.59 28.86
CA GLY A 352 49.32 -25.50 29.40
C GLY A 352 49.57 -24.18 28.67
N GLN A 353 50.31 -24.14 27.57
CA GLN A 353 50.60 -22.95 26.79
C GLN A 353 49.84 -22.95 25.45
N GLY A 354 48.57 -22.51 25.47
CA GLY A 354 47.78 -22.37 24.25
C GLY A 354 47.23 -23.69 23.69
N MET A 355 46.80 -23.67 22.45
CA MET A 355 46.33 -24.88 21.74
C MET A 355 47.49 -25.81 21.36
N VAL A 356 47.22 -27.09 21.18
CA VAL A 356 48.16 -28.10 20.72
C VAL A 356 48.66 -27.68 19.32
N THR A 357 50.01 -27.69 19.14
CA THR A 357 50.61 -27.40 17.84
C THR A 357 50.71 -28.66 16.98
N ILE A 358 50.84 -28.47 15.66
CA ILE A 358 51.02 -29.61 14.73
C ILE A 358 52.25 -30.42 15.07
N ASP A 359 53.35 -29.76 15.49
CA ASP A 359 54.62 -30.46 15.82
C ASP A 359 54.41 -31.29 17.08
N GLU A 360 53.69 -30.80 18.10
CA GLU A 360 53.36 -31.59 19.28
C GLU A 360 52.43 -32.76 18.93
N LEU A 361 51.43 -32.55 18.08
CA LEU A 361 50.52 -33.60 17.63
C LEU A 361 51.25 -34.69 16.86
N LEU A 362 52.10 -34.31 15.89
CA LEU A 362 52.87 -35.26 15.11
C LEU A 362 53.90 -36.00 15.97
N ALA A 363 54.56 -35.32 16.92
CA ALA A 363 55.48 -35.91 17.83
C ALA A 363 54.80 -36.96 18.71
N MET A 364 53.58 -36.68 19.24
CA MET A 364 52.75 -37.67 20.00
C MET A 364 52.37 -38.86 19.10
N TYR A 365 51.91 -38.58 17.86
CA TYR A 365 51.48 -39.62 16.93
C TYR A 365 52.62 -40.54 16.50
N MET A 366 53.82 -39.97 16.23
CA MET A 366 55.02 -40.68 15.75
C MET A 366 55.92 -41.25 16.87
N SER A 367 55.60 -41.03 18.14
CA SER A 367 56.39 -41.42 19.30
C SER A 367 56.56 -42.94 19.45
N GLY A 368 55.66 -43.74 18.86
CA GLY A 368 55.61 -45.19 19.03
C GLY A 368 55.05 -45.65 20.35
N GLU A 369 54.75 -44.76 21.27
CA GLU A 369 54.10 -45.07 22.55
C GLU A 369 52.57 -45.04 22.42
N MET A 370 51.91 -46.12 22.78
CA MET A 370 50.46 -46.24 22.64
C MET A 370 49.68 -45.16 23.39
N SER A 371 50.19 -44.73 24.55
CA SER A 371 49.55 -43.66 25.37
C SER A 371 49.57 -42.28 24.65
N GLN A 372 50.71 -41.95 24.02
CA GLN A 372 50.85 -40.68 23.28
C GLN A 372 50.06 -40.71 21.98
N MET A 373 50.08 -41.86 21.29
CA MET A 373 49.26 -42.03 20.10
C MET A 373 47.74 -41.95 20.40
N MET A 374 47.31 -42.55 21.49
CA MET A 374 45.89 -42.38 21.94
C MET A 374 45.56 -40.94 22.28
N MET A 375 46.49 -40.18 22.88
CA MET A 375 46.30 -38.76 23.17
C MET A 375 46.18 -37.92 21.89
N ALA A 376 47.07 -38.16 20.90
CA ALA A 376 47.01 -37.52 19.61
C ALA A 376 45.67 -37.80 18.88
N MET A 377 45.23 -39.05 18.89
CA MET A 377 43.90 -39.42 18.35
C MET A 377 42.75 -38.73 19.09
N GLY A 378 42.89 -38.53 20.40
CA GLY A 378 41.93 -37.76 21.22
C GLY A 378 41.78 -36.32 20.71
N TYR A 379 42.90 -35.61 20.43
CA TYR A 379 42.86 -34.26 19.88
C TYR A 379 42.26 -34.22 18.49
N LEU A 380 42.57 -35.16 17.61
CA LEU A 380 41.97 -35.26 16.29
C LEU A 380 40.45 -35.45 16.35
N ASN A 381 40.00 -36.30 17.25
CA ASN A 381 38.56 -36.51 17.46
C ASN A 381 37.89 -35.28 18.08
N SER A 382 38.54 -34.58 19.01
CA SER A 382 38.04 -33.34 19.57
C SER A 382 37.88 -32.25 18.49
N ALA A 383 38.84 -32.13 17.58
CA ALA A 383 38.70 -31.16 16.49
C ALA A 383 37.57 -31.52 15.51
N ALA A 384 37.38 -32.80 15.20
CA ALA A 384 36.23 -33.24 14.43
C ALA A 384 34.90 -32.95 15.14
N ALA A 385 34.85 -33.15 16.45
CA ALA A 385 33.68 -32.84 17.27
C ALA A 385 33.37 -31.33 17.34
N VAL A 386 34.39 -30.45 17.34
CA VAL A 386 34.17 -28.98 17.23
C VAL A 386 33.54 -28.64 15.89
N GLN A 387 34.04 -29.21 14.80
CA GLN A 387 33.47 -28.98 13.46
C GLN A 387 32.02 -29.49 13.38
N GLU A 388 31.72 -30.66 13.94
CA GLU A 388 30.37 -31.22 13.99
C GLU A 388 29.45 -30.33 14.86
N TYR A 389 29.94 -29.87 16.01
CA TYR A 389 29.24 -28.93 16.88
C TYR A 389 28.89 -27.63 16.14
N ALA A 390 29.86 -27.04 15.46
CA ALA A 390 29.64 -25.81 14.68
C ALA A 390 28.53 -25.97 13.64
N LEU A 391 28.43 -27.14 12.99
CA LEU A 391 27.40 -27.41 11.99
C LEU A 391 26.05 -27.77 12.61
N SER A 392 26.04 -28.35 13.83
CA SER A 392 24.80 -28.75 14.51
C SER A 392 24.12 -27.57 15.22
N GLU A 393 24.91 -26.70 15.84
CA GLU A 393 24.40 -25.58 16.65
C GLU A 393 24.29 -24.26 15.85
N SER A 394 24.89 -24.19 14.65
CA SER A 394 24.70 -23.03 13.80
C SER A 394 23.36 -23.10 13.07
N ASP A 395 22.65 -22.00 13.09
CA ASP A 395 21.34 -21.85 12.46
C ASP A 395 21.44 -21.23 11.05
N GLY A 396 20.40 -21.47 10.25
CA GLY A 396 20.08 -20.76 9.04
C GLY A 396 21.25 -20.48 8.11
N THR A 397 21.54 -19.19 7.93
CA THR A 397 22.52 -18.69 6.96
C THR A 397 23.97 -18.97 7.37
N VAL A 398 24.29 -18.94 8.66
CA VAL A 398 25.63 -19.28 9.19
C VAL A 398 25.98 -20.72 8.84
N LYS A 399 25.06 -21.64 9.06
CA LYS A 399 25.22 -23.07 8.72
C LYS A 399 25.54 -23.29 7.25
N ILE A 400 24.81 -22.64 6.35
CA ILE A 400 25.03 -22.73 4.90
C ILE A 400 26.46 -22.27 4.54
N VAL A 401 26.93 -21.17 5.13
CA VAL A 401 28.31 -20.68 4.92
C VAL A 401 29.32 -21.71 5.42
N LEU A 402 29.14 -22.25 6.63
CA LEU A 402 30.05 -23.26 7.20
C LEU A 402 30.06 -24.55 6.38
N GLU A 403 28.91 -25.06 5.96
CA GLU A 403 28.78 -26.27 5.13
C GLU A 403 29.49 -26.10 3.77
N SER A 404 29.43 -24.93 3.18
CA SER A 404 30.11 -24.64 1.91
C SER A 404 31.61 -24.43 2.09
N MET A 405 32.03 -23.79 3.17
CA MET A 405 33.40 -23.37 3.43
C MET A 405 34.29 -24.51 3.94
N PHE A 406 33.83 -25.33 4.87
CA PHE A 406 34.64 -26.36 5.51
C PHE A 406 35.29 -27.37 4.54
N PRO A 407 34.57 -27.92 3.54
CA PRO A 407 35.19 -28.81 2.58
C PRO A 407 36.29 -28.14 1.76
N ILE A 408 36.14 -26.86 1.40
CA ILE A 408 37.09 -26.08 0.64
C ILE A 408 38.35 -25.82 1.46
N MET A 409 38.20 -25.35 2.69
CA MET A 409 39.32 -25.10 3.59
C MET A 409 40.06 -26.39 3.93
N GLN A 410 39.32 -27.47 4.25
CA GLN A 410 39.92 -28.76 4.55
C GLN A 410 40.78 -29.28 3.39
N ALA A 411 40.28 -29.18 2.15
CA ALA A 411 41.05 -29.59 0.95
C ALA A 411 42.33 -28.77 0.78
N GLU A 412 42.31 -27.48 1.10
CA GLU A 412 43.48 -26.61 1.07
C GLU A 412 44.50 -27.01 2.16
N TYR A 413 44.03 -27.24 3.39
CA TYR A 413 44.90 -27.72 4.46
C TYR A 413 45.50 -29.09 4.14
N VAL A 414 44.77 -30.03 3.53
CA VAL A 414 45.26 -31.34 3.07
C VAL A 414 46.40 -31.12 2.05
N LYS A 415 46.19 -30.26 1.05
CA LYS A 415 47.19 -29.97 0.01
C LYS A 415 48.48 -29.37 0.60
N ASN A 416 48.35 -28.40 1.50
CA ASN A 416 49.46 -27.76 2.17
C ASN A 416 50.22 -28.75 3.04
N LEU A 417 49.52 -29.56 3.81
CA LEU A 417 50.09 -30.60 4.67
C LEU A 417 50.84 -31.67 3.86
N GLN A 418 50.30 -32.14 2.72
CA GLN A 418 50.98 -33.06 1.83
C GLN A 418 52.28 -32.46 1.26
N THR A 419 52.27 -31.17 0.94
CA THR A 419 53.46 -30.47 0.46
C THR A 419 54.53 -30.34 1.54
N GLN A 420 54.14 -30.00 2.77
CA GLN A 420 55.04 -29.84 3.91
C GLN A 420 55.65 -31.17 4.37
N LEU A 421 54.84 -32.21 4.49
CA LEU A 421 55.26 -33.52 4.95
C LEU A 421 56.07 -34.29 3.87
N GLY A 422 55.87 -33.95 2.59
CA GLY A 422 56.59 -34.61 1.47
C GLY A 422 56.49 -36.14 1.54
N PRO A 423 57.64 -36.89 1.56
CA PRO A 423 57.60 -38.36 1.64
C PRO A 423 57.02 -38.95 2.91
N LEU A 424 56.96 -38.17 4.01
CA LEU A 424 56.34 -38.61 5.28
C LEU A 424 54.82 -38.72 5.16
N ALA A 425 54.19 -37.97 4.30
CA ALA A 425 52.76 -38.04 4.06
C ALA A 425 52.31 -39.47 3.64
N SER A 426 53.15 -40.18 2.84
CA SER A 426 52.85 -41.53 2.37
C SER A 426 53.06 -42.63 3.45
N GLN A 427 53.61 -42.26 4.60
CA GLN A 427 53.83 -43.17 5.71
C GLN A 427 52.67 -43.13 6.76
N LEU A 428 51.79 -42.11 6.66
CA LEU A 428 50.64 -42.00 7.51
C LEU A 428 49.51 -42.92 7.00
N PRO A 429 48.72 -43.52 7.93
CA PRO A 429 47.53 -44.28 7.52
C PRO A 429 46.54 -43.46 6.70
N GLU A 430 45.75 -44.16 5.91
CA GLU A 430 44.67 -43.56 5.12
C GLU A 430 43.67 -42.82 6.03
N GLY A 431 43.33 -41.62 5.69
CA GLY A 431 42.40 -40.72 6.43
C GLY A 431 43.05 -39.90 7.55
N VAL A 432 44.31 -40.21 7.98
CA VAL A 432 44.94 -39.41 9.07
C VAL A 432 45.31 -38.00 8.56
N ILE A 433 45.64 -37.86 7.29
CA ILE A 433 45.98 -36.54 6.71
C ILE A 433 44.77 -35.64 6.76
N GLU A 434 43.58 -36.13 6.41
CA GLU A 434 42.30 -35.40 6.48
C GLU A 434 41.96 -35.00 7.91
N GLN A 435 42.18 -35.93 8.89
CA GLN A 435 41.93 -35.62 10.32
C GLN A 435 42.91 -34.56 10.84
N VAL A 436 44.18 -34.62 10.45
CA VAL A 436 45.20 -33.60 10.80
C VAL A 436 44.85 -32.26 10.12
N ALA A 437 44.36 -32.29 8.89
CA ALA A 437 43.94 -31.09 8.18
C ALA A 437 42.70 -30.45 8.91
N THR A 438 41.74 -31.26 9.33
CA THR A 438 40.61 -30.76 10.14
C THR A 438 41.11 -30.18 11.47
N PHE A 439 42.05 -30.82 12.12
CA PHE A 439 42.63 -30.32 13.36
C PHE A 439 43.32 -28.99 13.16
N LEU A 440 44.11 -28.80 12.11
CA LEU A 440 44.76 -27.55 11.74
C LEU A 440 43.73 -26.47 11.41
N MET A 441 42.73 -26.79 10.63
CA MET A 441 41.66 -25.86 10.29
C MET A 441 40.97 -25.34 11.57
N VAL A 442 40.62 -26.23 12.51
CA VAL A 442 39.95 -25.87 13.75
C VAL A 442 40.86 -25.05 14.68
N THR A 443 42.16 -25.38 14.79
CA THR A 443 43.07 -24.75 15.75
C THR A 443 43.80 -23.53 15.20
N THR A 444 44.25 -23.54 13.95
CA THR A 444 45.04 -22.46 13.34
C THR A 444 44.22 -21.65 12.34
N GLY A 445 43.10 -22.17 11.87
CA GLY A 445 42.26 -21.54 10.86
C GLY A 445 41.24 -20.53 11.44
N ALA A 446 41.18 -20.36 12.76
CA ALA A 446 40.18 -19.50 13.45
C ALA A 446 39.99 -18.14 12.77
N SER A 447 41.04 -17.36 12.60
CA SER A 447 40.96 -16.02 12.00
C SER A 447 40.50 -16.01 10.54
N SER A 448 40.72 -17.12 9.79
CA SER A 448 40.23 -17.27 8.42
C SER A 448 38.73 -17.67 8.40
N ILE A 449 38.31 -18.48 9.37
CA ILE A 449 36.91 -18.84 9.57
C ILE A 449 36.14 -17.58 9.96
N ASP A 450 36.61 -16.83 10.93
CA ASP A 450 36.02 -15.55 11.35
C ASP A 450 35.90 -14.58 10.18
N TYR A 451 36.95 -14.41 9.38
CA TYR A 451 36.91 -13.58 8.20
C TYR A 451 35.83 -14.05 7.21
N THR A 452 35.85 -15.33 6.85
CA THR A 452 34.97 -15.86 5.83
C THR A 452 33.50 -15.78 6.23
N VAL A 453 33.14 -16.16 7.47
CA VAL A 453 31.77 -16.10 7.95
C VAL A 453 31.30 -14.66 8.04
N ASN A 454 32.03 -13.80 8.76
CA ASN A 454 31.60 -12.42 9.01
C ASN A 454 31.52 -11.59 7.72
N THR A 455 32.41 -11.82 6.75
CA THR A 455 32.36 -11.08 5.48
C THR A 455 31.32 -11.65 4.52
N SER A 456 31.15 -12.97 4.46
CA SER A 456 30.10 -13.60 3.62
C SER A 456 28.69 -13.18 4.05
N LEU A 457 28.47 -13.00 5.33
CA LEU A 457 27.20 -12.54 5.90
C LEU A 457 27.13 -11.01 6.01
N GLY A 458 28.21 -10.30 5.68
CA GLY A 458 28.30 -8.85 5.82
C GLY A 458 28.11 -8.37 7.24
N LEU A 459 28.53 -9.17 8.25
CA LEU A 459 28.36 -8.84 9.66
C LEU A 459 29.36 -7.79 10.15
N VAL A 460 30.46 -7.60 9.44
CA VAL A 460 31.50 -6.63 9.75
C VAL A 460 31.83 -5.72 8.57
N GLY A 461 32.16 -4.47 8.83
CA GLY A 461 32.50 -3.49 7.81
C GLY A 461 33.48 -2.42 8.29
N GLY A 462 34.17 -1.78 7.36
CA GLY A 462 35.14 -0.72 7.66
C GLY A 462 36.04 -0.38 6.47
N ASP A 463 37.13 0.35 6.75
CA ASP A 463 38.05 0.89 5.75
C ASP A 463 39.12 -0.13 5.32
N TYR A 464 38.73 -1.18 4.56
CA TYR A 464 39.72 -2.20 4.14
C TYR A 464 39.76 -2.50 2.63
N VAL A 465 39.07 -1.72 1.83
CA VAL A 465 38.68 -2.14 0.47
C VAL A 465 39.80 -2.06 -0.57
N THR A 466 40.92 -1.34 -0.34
CA THR A 466 41.89 -1.08 -1.42
C THR A 466 43.30 -1.59 -1.21
N THR A 467 43.68 -1.94 0.01
CA THR A 467 45.10 -2.29 0.33
C THR A 467 45.32 -3.72 0.83
N GLY A 468 44.24 -4.50 0.97
CA GLY A 468 44.32 -5.87 1.51
C GLY A 468 44.58 -5.92 3.04
N SER A 469 44.51 -4.79 3.71
CA SER A 469 44.49 -4.67 5.18
C SER A 469 43.66 -3.46 5.58
N GLY A 470 43.01 -3.53 6.71
CA GLY A 470 42.19 -2.42 7.20
C GLY A 470 41.62 -2.66 8.60
N SER A 471 40.97 -1.64 9.11
CA SER A 471 40.27 -1.69 10.39
C SER A 471 38.77 -1.87 10.19
N VAL A 472 38.15 -2.62 11.09
CA VAL A 472 36.71 -2.83 11.14
C VAL A 472 36.15 -1.92 12.24
N SER A 473 35.28 -1.00 11.87
CA SER A 473 34.61 -0.06 12.79
C SER A 473 33.08 -0.19 12.81
N PHE A 474 32.52 -1.08 11.99
CA PHE A 474 31.08 -1.33 11.93
C PHE A 474 30.79 -2.82 12.14
N ILE A 475 29.70 -3.06 12.88
CA ILE A 475 29.07 -4.38 12.90
C ILE A 475 27.61 -4.27 12.43
N LYS A 476 27.13 -5.39 11.93
CA LYS A 476 25.74 -5.62 11.59
C LYS A 476 25.21 -6.80 12.41
N ILE A 477 24.12 -6.58 13.13
CA ILE A 477 23.34 -7.62 13.78
C ILE A 477 22.14 -7.87 12.87
N SER A 478 21.86 -9.12 12.54
CA SER A 478 20.69 -9.49 11.77
C SER A 478 19.65 -10.06 12.70
N ALA A 479 18.40 -9.59 12.60
CA ALA A 479 17.27 -10.11 13.36
C ALA A 479 16.19 -10.58 12.38
N SER A 480 15.69 -11.79 12.56
CA SER A 480 14.62 -12.36 11.77
C SER A 480 13.36 -12.50 12.61
N THR A 481 12.21 -12.24 12.01
CA THR A 481 10.91 -12.36 12.66
C THR A 481 10.18 -13.62 12.22
N HIS A 482 9.26 -14.11 13.04
CA HIS A 482 8.40 -15.24 12.70
C HIS A 482 7.42 -14.87 11.59
N GLU A 483 6.78 -13.71 11.73
CA GLU A 483 5.84 -13.20 10.74
C GLU A 483 6.55 -12.47 9.60
N ALA A 484 5.83 -12.27 8.50
CA ALA A 484 6.34 -11.51 7.36
C ALA A 484 6.81 -10.11 7.77
N ALA A 485 7.91 -9.64 7.17
CA ALA A 485 8.52 -8.35 7.48
C ALA A 485 7.57 -7.15 7.36
N MET A 486 6.51 -7.26 6.56
CA MET A 486 5.51 -6.20 6.35
C MET A 486 4.26 -6.37 7.25
N SER A 487 4.23 -7.36 8.15
CA SER A 487 3.12 -7.52 9.09
C SER A 487 3.14 -6.46 10.19
N GLN A 488 1.98 -6.16 10.77
CA GLN A 488 1.88 -5.23 11.90
C GLN A 488 2.74 -5.73 13.09
N ARG A 489 2.74 -7.04 13.34
CA ARG A 489 3.51 -7.66 14.42
C ARG A 489 5.02 -7.45 14.24
N SER A 490 5.54 -7.58 13.01
CA SER A 490 6.95 -7.32 12.73
C SER A 490 7.31 -5.84 12.86
N MET A 491 6.41 -4.92 12.48
CA MET A 491 6.60 -3.48 12.72
C MET A 491 6.62 -3.14 14.23
N ASP A 492 5.79 -3.80 15.05
CA ASP A 492 5.81 -3.64 16.50
C ASP A 492 7.15 -4.13 17.10
N SER A 493 7.67 -5.26 16.60
CA SER A 493 9.00 -5.77 16.97
C SER A 493 10.12 -4.79 16.62
N ILE A 494 10.02 -4.05 15.51
CA ILE A 494 10.97 -3.00 15.15
C ILE A 494 10.92 -1.84 16.16
N ALA A 495 9.73 -1.36 16.53
CA ALA A 495 9.60 -0.33 17.56
C ALA A 495 10.25 -0.76 18.89
N TYR A 496 10.07 -2.03 19.24
CA TYR A 496 10.73 -2.63 20.41
C TYR A 496 12.25 -2.64 20.27
N MET A 497 12.80 -3.12 19.13
CA MET A 497 14.25 -3.13 18.86
C MET A 497 14.84 -1.72 18.91
N GLN A 498 14.21 -0.72 18.29
CA GLN A 498 14.66 0.66 18.31
C GLN A 498 14.74 1.23 19.74
N SER A 499 13.78 0.87 20.60
CA SER A 499 13.78 1.28 22.01
C SER A 499 14.94 0.70 22.81
N ILE A 500 15.32 -0.55 22.53
CA ILE A 500 16.45 -1.23 23.17
C ILE A 500 17.77 -0.63 22.70
N VAL A 501 17.95 -0.51 21.38
CA VAL A 501 19.19 0.01 20.78
C VAL A 501 19.55 1.39 21.32
N GLY A 502 18.56 2.25 21.55
CA GLY A 502 18.75 3.57 22.16
C GLY A 502 19.37 3.54 23.56
N ASN A 503 19.21 2.47 24.30
CA ASN A 503 19.77 2.33 25.67
C ASN A 503 21.27 2.01 25.65
N TYR A 504 21.79 1.47 24.54
CA TYR A 504 23.19 1.10 24.39
C TYR A 504 24.06 2.22 23.81
N THR A 505 23.47 3.31 23.36
CA THR A 505 24.19 4.50 22.86
C THR A 505 24.30 5.55 23.93
N GLY A 506 25.53 6.03 24.24
CA GLY A 506 25.74 7.07 25.23
C GLY A 506 27.20 7.42 25.45
N GLU A 507 27.48 8.48 26.21
CA GLU A 507 28.86 8.86 26.58
C GLU A 507 29.55 7.69 27.30
N GLY A 508 30.66 7.21 26.72
CA GLY A 508 31.49 6.14 27.29
C GLY A 508 31.07 4.71 26.84
N SER A 509 30.07 4.54 25.98
CA SER A 509 29.71 3.23 25.43
C SER A 509 30.68 2.75 24.34
N GLY A 510 31.46 3.65 23.74
CA GLY A 510 32.32 3.36 22.59
C GLY A 510 31.52 3.20 21.27
N ILE A 511 30.21 3.44 21.31
CA ILE A 511 29.32 3.37 20.14
C ILE A 511 29.05 4.82 19.70
N VAL A 512 29.47 5.16 18.48
CA VAL A 512 29.32 6.50 17.89
C VAL A 512 27.91 6.70 17.36
N ALA A 513 27.40 5.70 16.64
CA ALA A 513 26.08 5.75 16.02
C ALA A 513 25.47 4.34 15.88
N THR A 514 24.16 4.31 15.86
CA THR A 514 23.39 3.10 15.61
C THR A 514 22.26 3.37 14.63
N TRP A 515 22.00 2.43 13.74
CA TRP A 515 20.90 2.48 12.80
C TRP A 515 20.17 1.15 12.81
N VAL A 516 18.84 1.20 12.86
CA VAL A 516 18.00 0.05 12.62
C VAL A 516 17.47 0.19 11.19
N THR A 517 17.60 -0.83 10.36
CA THR A 517 17.19 -0.81 8.95
C THR A 517 16.72 -2.20 8.53
N GLY A 518 15.95 -2.27 7.48
CA GLY A 518 15.35 -3.51 6.95
C GLY A 518 13.99 -3.25 6.36
N THR A 519 13.34 -4.29 5.89
CA THR A 519 12.03 -4.15 5.24
C THR A 519 10.95 -3.76 6.24
N ALA A 520 10.93 -4.38 7.44
CA ALA A 520 9.96 -4.02 8.47
C ALA A 520 10.18 -2.60 8.99
N VAL A 521 11.43 -2.15 9.10
CA VAL A 521 11.78 -0.77 9.49
C VAL A 521 11.24 0.24 8.49
N ILE A 522 11.46 -0.01 7.19
CA ILE A 522 10.94 0.88 6.13
C ILE A 522 9.41 0.98 6.22
N MET A 523 8.73 -0.15 6.45
CA MET A 523 7.27 -0.16 6.58
C MET A 523 6.82 0.54 7.86
N TYR A 524 7.54 0.37 8.97
CA TYR A 524 7.26 1.09 10.21
C TYR A 524 7.40 2.60 10.03
N ASP A 525 8.50 3.08 9.46
CA ASP A 525 8.73 4.50 9.21
C ASP A 525 7.66 5.08 8.25
N ILE A 526 7.33 4.34 7.19
CA ILE A 526 6.25 4.71 6.26
C ILE A 526 4.91 4.78 7.01
N SER A 527 4.61 3.82 7.88
CA SER A 527 3.33 3.78 8.61
C SER A 527 3.18 4.97 9.57
N GLU A 528 4.26 5.38 10.26
CA GLU A 528 4.27 6.51 11.17
C GLU A 528 4.09 7.83 10.42
N ILE A 529 4.85 8.05 9.34
CA ILE A 529 4.71 9.24 8.49
C ILE A 529 3.29 9.32 7.92
N ILE A 530 2.81 8.23 7.32
CA ILE A 530 1.50 8.17 6.65
C ILE A 530 0.37 8.42 7.64
N SER A 531 0.38 7.80 8.83
CA SER A 531 -0.71 7.96 9.81
C SER A 531 -0.89 9.41 10.26
N GLY A 532 0.21 10.15 10.40
CA GLY A 532 0.19 11.57 10.70
C GLY A 532 -0.31 12.44 9.54
N GLU A 533 0.20 12.20 8.34
CA GLU A 533 -0.14 12.99 7.15
C GLU A 533 -1.55 12.70 6.64
N PHE A 534 -2.02 11.45 6.73
CA PHE A 534 -3.39 11.11 6.34
C PHE A 534 -4.42 11.90 7.14
N LYS A 535 -4.27 11.98 8.44
CA LYS A 535 -5.14 12.81 9.30
C LYS A 535 -5.13 14.27 8.87
N ALA A 536 -3.96 14.81 8.50
CA ALA A 536 -3.83 16.18 8.03
C ALA A 536 -4.53 16.38 6.67
N ILE A 537 -4.34 15.45 5.73
CA ILE A 537 -4.99 15.47 4.40
C ILE A 537 -6.49 15.34 4.54
N GLU A 538 -6.99 14.41 5.37
CA GLU A 538 -8.42 14.21 5.63
C GLU A 538 -9.08 15.51 6.14
N VAL A 539 -8.49 16.12 7.14
CA VAL A 539 -8.99 17.39 7.70
C VAL A 539 -8.93 18.51 6.65
N LEU A 540 -7.85 18.58 5.88
CA LEU A 540 -7.69 19.58 4.82
C LEU A 540 -8.76 19.43 3.74
N VAL A 541 -9.00 18.21 3.24
CA VAL A 541 -10.03 17.92 2.23
C VAL A 541 -11.41 18.31 2.75
N ILE A 542 -11.75 17.92 3.98
CA ILE A 542 -13.04 18.29 4.60
C ILE A 542 -13.19 19.80 4.67
N ILE A 543 -12.18 20.54 5.12
CA ILE A 543 -12.22 22.00 5.21
C ILE A 543 -12.39 22.65 3.83
N LEU A 544 -11.61 22.24 2.84
CA LEU A 544 -11.67 22.78 1.49
C LEU A 544 -13.04 22.53 0.84
N ILE A 545 -13.61 21.34 1.04
CA ILE A 545 -14.95 21.00 0.53
C ILE A 545 -16.03 21.79 1.25
N LEU A 546 -15.95 21.95 2.58
CA LEU A 546 -16.87 22.81 3.33
C LEU A 546 -16.83 24.25 2.81
N ILE A 547 -15.66 24.80 2.54
CA ILE A 547 -15.47 26.13 1.97
C ILE A 547 -16.09 26.20 0.56
N LEU A 548 -15.79 25.23 -0.32
CA LEU A 548 -16.37 25.18 -1.66
C LEU A 548 -17.90 25.18 -1.61
N LEU A 549 -18.49 24.28 -0.84
CA LEU A 549 -19.94 24.16 -0.69
C LEU A 549 -20.58 25.41 -0.07
N PHE A 550 -19.92 26.04 0.88
CA PHE A 550 -20.40 27.27 1.49
C PHE A 550 -20.59 28.38 0.44
N PHE A 551 -19.60 28.57 -0.44
CA PHE A 551 -19.68 29.56 -1.49
C PHE A 551 -20.71 29.20 -2.57
N VAL A 552 -20.78 27.94 -2.96
CA VAL A 552 -21.68 27.44 -4.02
C VAL A 552 -23.13 27.42 -3.56
N MET A 553 -23.39 26.79 -2.42
CA MET A 553 -24.76 26.63 -1.93
C MET A 553 -25.31 27.89 -1.25
N LYS A 554 -24.43 28.83 -0.88
CA LYS A 554 -24.79 30.06 -0.18
C LYS A 554 -25.65 29.80 1.07
N SER A 555 -25.32 28.75 1.80
CA SER A 555 -26.02 28.28 3.00
C SER A 555 -25.01 27.90 4.08
N TYR A 556 -25.41 28.11 5.35
CA TYR A 556 -24.60 27.69 6.49
C TYR A 556 -24.75 26.20 6.79
N THR A 557 -25.93 25.62 6.61
CA THR A 557 -26.27 24.27 7.07
C THR A 557 -26.00 23.19 6.03
N ILE A 558 -26.19 23.49 4.74
CA ILE A 558 -26.04 22.51 3.66
C ILE A 558 -24.62 21.90 3.62
N PRO A 559 -23.51 22.68 3.70
CA PRO A 559 -22.16 22.11 3.70
C PRO A 559 -21.93 21.06 4.78
N PHE A 560 -22.28 21.40 6.02
CA PHE A 560 -22.12 20.49 7.16
C PHE A 560 -22.96 19.21 7.02
N ARG A 561 -24.22 19.36 6.59
CA ARG A 561 -25.09 18.22 6.32
C ARG A 561 -24.50 17.30 5.26
N SER A 562 -24.02 17.87 4.15
CA SER A 562 -23.47 17.12 3.02
C SER A 562 -22.23 16.32 3.43
N VAL A 563 -21.28 16.96 4.09
CA VAL A 563 -20.09 16.28 4.60
C VAL A 563 -20.47 15.20 5.63
N ALA A 564 -21.36 15.50 6.57
CA ALA A 564 -21.80 14.53 7.60
C ALA A 564 -22.44 13.27 6.98
N THR A 565 -23.29 13.43 5.95
CA THR A 565 -23.93 12.28 5.28
C THR A 565 -22.94 11.42 4.48
N ILE A 566 -21.88 12.02 3.92
CA ILE A 566 -20.84 11.29 3.22
C ILE A 566 -19.93 10.56 4.22
N LEU A 567 -19.49 11.22 5.28
CA LEU A 567 -18.71 10.57 6.34
C LEU A 567 -19.46 9.37 6.95
N MET A 568 -20.76 9.49 7.10
CA MET A 568 -21.59 8.36 7.53
C MET A 568 -21.52 7.18 6.55
N SER A 569 -21.59 7.42 5.24
CA SER A 569 -21.48 6.34 4.24
C SER A 569 -20.08 5.74 4.20
N ILE A 570 -19.04 6.53 4.45
CA ILE A 570 -17.65 6.07 4.58
C ILE A 570 -17.50 5.14 5.78
N CYS A 571 -18.04 5.50 6.96
CA CYS A 571 -18.01 4.62 8.12
C CYS A 571 -18.69 3.27 7.85
N TRP A 572 -19.85 3.29 7.18
CA TRP A 572 -20.53 2.04 6.80
C TRP A 572 -19.70 1.19 5.83
N THR A 573 -19.02 1.85 4.91
CA THR A 573 -18.19 1.17 3.91
C THR A 573 -16.95 0.55 4.56
N LEU A 574 -16.22 1.30 5.40
CA LEU A 574 -15.07 0.78 6.12
C LEU A 574 -15.46 -0.41 7.00
N ALA A 575 -16.54 -0.31 7.75
CA ALA A 575 -17.05 -1.42 8.54
C ALA A 575 -17.41 -2.64 7.69
N ALA A 576 -18.05 -2.44 6.52
CA ALA A 576 -18.37 -3.53 5.61
C ALA A 576 -17.12 -4.15 4.99
N THR A 577 -16.10 -3.34 4.67
CA THR A 577 -14.82 -3.81 4.13
C THR A 577 -14.09 -4.67 5.15
N HIS A 578 -13.98 -4.23 6.40
CA HIS A 578 -13.40 -5.04 7.48
C HIS A 578 -14.19 -6.31 7.78
N LEU A 579 -15.52 -6.28 7.70
CA LEU A 579 -16.33 -7.49 7.88
C LEU A 579 -16.10 -8.55 6.80
N ILE A 580 -15.72 -8.15 5.59
CA ILE A 580 -15.52 -9.06 4.45
C ILE A 580 -14.06 -9.52 4.35
N PHE A 581 -13.11 -8.60 4.50
CA PHE A 581 -11.67 -8.85 4.30
C PHE A 581 -10.90 -9.05 5.62
N GLY A 582 -11.55 -8.86 6.77
CA GLY A 582 -10.90 -9.00 8.08
C GLY A 582 -9.81 -7.96 8.30
N ASP A 583 -8.70 -8.39 8.93
CA ASP A 583 -7.56 -7.53 9.26
C ASP A 583 -6.59 -7.30 8.07
N GLU A 584 -6.91 -7.86 6.90
CA GLU A 584 -6.11 -7.71 5.68
C GLU A 584 -6.44 -6.44 4.88
N VAL A 585 -7.24 -5.52 5.43
CA VAL A 585 -7.61 -4.28 4.72
C VAL A 585 -6.39 -3.40 4.53
N THR A 586 -6.07 -3.10 3.27
CA THR A 586 -4.91 -2.29 2.89
C THR A 586 -5.01 -0.86 3.45
N TRP A 587 -3.93 -0.38 4.06
CA TRP A 587 -3.80 0.95 4.67
C TRP A 587 -4.18 2.14 3.77
N LEU A 588 -4.09 1.96 2.46
CA LEU A 588 -4.39 3.00 1.47
C LEU A 588 -5.90 3.23 1.27
N ILE A 589 -6.74 2.23 1.64
CA ILE A 589 -8.20 2.28 1.41
C ILE A 589 -8.89 3.40 2.17
N PRO A 590 -8.67 3.63 3.47
CA PRO A 590 -9.35 4.71 4.19
C PRO A 590 -9.14 6.08 3.55
N LEU A 591 -7.91 6.42 3.17
CA LEU A 591 -7.59 7.70 2.54
C LEU A 591 -8.24 7.85 1.17
N ILE A 592 -8.04 6.87 0.29
CA ILE A 592 -8.59 6.92 -1.09
C ILE A 592 -10.11 6.93 -1.04
N LEU A 593 -10.71 6.11 -0.19
CA LEU A 593 -12.16 6.07 -0.01
C LEU A 593 -12.69 7.44 0.43
N LEU A 594 -12.07 8.09 1.41
CA LEU A 594 -12.48 9.41 1.88
C LEU A 594 -12.37 10.46 0.77
N VAL A 595 -11.23 10.52 0.08
CA VAL A 595 -10.98 11.50 -0.98
C VAL A 595 -11.95 11.30 -2.15
N ILE A 596 -12.14 10.05 -2.61
CA ILE A 596 -13.04 9.72 -3.71
C ILE A 596 -14.50 9.95 -3.30
N CYS A 597 -14.93 9.49 -2.14
CA CYS A 597 -16.33 9.66 -1.69
C CYS A 597 -16.67 11.11 -1.43
N LEU A 598 -15.79 11.91 -0.84
CA LEU A 598 -16.01 13.35 -0.68
C LEU A 598 -16.01 14.09 -2.01
N GLY A 599 -15.17 13.67 -2.97
CA GLY A 599 -15.14 14.23 -4.31
C GLY A 599 -16.38 13.82 -5.12
N LEU A 600 -16.51 12.53 -5.43
CA LEU A 600 -17.53 11.99 -6.34
C LEU A 600 -18.91 11.87 -5.69
N GLY A 601 -19.00 11.53 -4.40
CA GLY A 601 -20.28 11.44 -3.70
C GLY A 601 -20.96 12.80 -3.60
N MET A 602 -20.20 13.90 -3.55
CA MET A 602 -20.73 15.25 -3.51
C MET A 602 -21.57 15.63 -4.73
N ASP A 603 -21.28 15.05 -5.89
CA ASP A 603 -21.92 15.36 -7.17
C ASP A 603 -23.42 15.18 -7.13
N TYR A 604 -23.86 14.04 -6.60
CA TYR A 604 -25.27 13.71 -6.47
C TYR A 604 -25.97 14.60 -5.43
N ASP A 605 -25.26 14.99 -4.37
CA ASP A 605 -25.82 15.90 -3.35
C ASP A 605 -26.02 17.31 -3.89
N ILE A 606 -25.03 17.81 -4.60
CA ILE A 606 -25.10 19.11 -5.26
C ILE A 606 -26.28 19.14 -6.23
N LEU A 607 -26.45 18.12 -7.06
CA LEU A 607 -27.50 18.01 -8.06
C LEU A 607 -28.89 17.99 -7.40
N LEU A 608 -29.11 17.13 -6.40
CA LEU A 608 -30.39 17.04 -5.69
C LEU A 608 -30.70 18.34 -4.94
N THR A 609 -29.73 18.86 -4.18
CA THR A 609 -29.89 20.05 -3.36
C THR A 609 -30.10 21.31 -4.21
N THR A 610 -29.40 21.46 -5.34
CA THR A 610 -29.59 22.56 -6.28
C THR A 610 -30.99 22.52 -6.90
N ARG A 611 -31.51 21.32 -7.23
CA ARG A 611 -32.86 21.15 -7.77
C ARG A 611 -33.92 21.52 -6.73
N ILE A 612 -33.73 21.12 -5.46
CA ILE A 612 -34.61 21.52 -4.38
C ILE A 612 -34.59 23.04 -4.19
N LYS A 613 -33.38 23.65 -4.20
CA LYS A 613 -33.21 25.11 -4.09
C LYS A 613 -33.87 25.86 -5.25
N GLU A 614 -33.79 25.36 -6.46
CA GLU A 614 -34.48 25.90 -7.63
C GLU A 614 -36.01 25.91 -7.43
N ASN A 615 -36.56 24.77 -7.02
CA ASN A 615 -38.00 24.64 -6.78
C ASN A 615 -38.51 25.59 -5.67
N VAL A 616 -37.77 25.72 -4.56
CA VAL A 616 -38.14 26.63 -3.45
C VAL A 616 -38.00 28.09 -3.88
N ARG A 617 -36.96 28.47 -4.62
CA ARG A 617 -36.66 29.88 -4.92
C ARG A 617 -37.36 30.43 -6.14
N PHE A 618 -37.45 29.62 -7.21
CA PHE A 618 -37.99 30.10 -8.51
C PHE A 618 -39.43 29.61 -8.79
N HIS A 619 -39.85 28.47 -8.18
CA HIS A 619 -41.19 27.94 -8.39
C HIS A 619 -42.12 28.13 -7.18
N ASN A 620 -41.67 28.83 -6.15
CA ASN A 620 -42.45 29.14 -4.94
C ASN A 620 -43.04 27.90 -4.25
N MET A 621 -42.42 26.74 -4.38
CA MET A 621 -42.85 25.51 -3.70
C MET A 621 -42.51 25.55 -2.21
N SER A 622 -43.33 24.92 -1.38
CA SER A 622 -42.97 24.67 0.01
C SER A 622 -41.70 23.74 0.06
N ASN A 623 -40.98 23.77 1.18
CA ASN A 623 -39.79 22.92 1.34
C ASN A 623 -40.10 21.44 1.06
N ASP A 624 -41.19 20.91 1.57
CA ASP A 624 -41.56 19.51 1.42
C ASP A 624 -42.02 19.16 0.02
N GLU A 625 -42.75 20.04 -0.66
CA GLU A 625 -43.15 19.88 -2.05
C GLU A 625 -41.93 19.93 -2.97
N ALA A 626 -40.99 20.84 -2.69
CA ALA A 626 -39.73 20.95 -3.45
C ALA A 626 -38.86 19.71 -3.31
N ILE A 627 -38.74 19.15 -2.11
CA ILE A 627 -38.03 17.90 -1.83
C ILE A 627 -38.71 16.75 -2.60
N HIS A 628 -40.03 16.59 -2.47
CA HIS A 628 -40.76 15.55 -3.16
C HIS A 628 -40.59 15.65 -4.68
N HIS A 629 -40.79 16.83 -5.25
CA HIS A 629 -40.62 17.06 -6.69
C HIS A 629 -39.21 16.73 -7.17
N ALA A 630 -38.17 17.17 -6.45
CA ALA A 630 -36.78 16.92 -6.83
C ALA A 630 -36.44 15.41 -6.76
N VAL A 631 -36.84 14.70 -5.70
CA VAL A 631 -36.61 13.24 -5.59
C VAL A 631 -37.29 12.47 -6.70
N VAL A 632 -38.53 12.81 -7.03
CA VAL A 632 -39.30 12.09 -8.10
C VAL A 632 -38.71 12.32 -9.48
N HIS A 633 -38.22 13.53 -9.79
CA HIS A 633 -37.71 13.86 -11.13
C HIS A 633 -36.22 13.54 -11.31
N SER A 634 -35.39 13.77 -10.30
CA SER A 634 -33.95 13.57 -10.37
C SER A 634 -33.49 12.19 -9.87
N GLY A 635 -34.29 11.50 -9.04
CA GLY A 635 -33.91 10.26 -8.40
C GLY A 635 -33.50 9.15 -9.38
N SER A 636 -34.22 9.04 -10.52
CA SER A 636 -33.87 8.04 -11.54
C SER A 636 -32.54 8.29 -12.22
N VAL A 637 -32.17 9.57 -12.44
CA VAL A 637 -30.88 9.95 -13.03
C VAL A 637 -29.75 9.67 -12.04
N ILE A 638 -29.92 10.09 -10.77
CA ILE A 638 -28.95 9.84 -9.70
C ILE A 638 -28.70 8.34 -9.50
N THR A 639 -29.77 7.55 -9.48
CA THR A 639 -29.64 6.10 -9.30
C THR A 639 -28.87 5.44 -10.44
N ILE A 640 -29.15 5.82 -11.68
CA ILE A 640 -28.46 5.20 -12.83
C ILE A 640 -26.99 5.63 -12.88
N CYS A 641 -26.68 6.89 -12.57
CA CYS A 641 -25.32 7.36 -12.45
C CYS A 641 -24.57 6.61 -11.33
N GLY A 642 -25.19 6.44 -10.16
CA GLY A 642 -24.61 5.65 -9.08
C GLY A 642 -24.40 4.19 -9.45
N LEU A 643 -25.31 3.57 -10.22
CA LEU A 643 -25.13 2.21 -10.72
C LEU A 643 -23.99 2.10 -11.76
N ILE A 644 -23.84 3.10 -12.62
CA ILE A 644 -22.77 3.13 -13.63
C ILE A 644 -21.43 3.30 -12.94
N MET A 645 -21.30 4.29 -12.06
CA MET A 645 -20.06 4.56 -11.36
C MET A 645 -19.69 3.46 -10.36
N GLY A 646 -20.66 3.01 -9.54
CA GLY A 646 -20.46 1.89 -8.63
C GLY A 646 -20.10 0.60 -9.37
N GLY A 647 -20.73 0.34 -10.51
CA GLY A 647 -20.38 -0.77 -11.36
C GLY A 647 -18.98 -0.64 -11.97
N ALA A 648 -18.58 0.55 -12.44
CA ALA A 648 -17.23 0.80 -12.97
C ALA A 648 -16.15 0.49 -11.92
N PHE A 649 -16.30 0.97 -10.69
CA PHE A 649 -15.41 0.57 -9.59
C PHE A 649 -15.54 -0.91 -9.23
N GLY A 650 -16.76 -1.46 -9.29
CA GLY A 650 -17.01 -2.86 -9.01
C GLY A 650 -16.30 -3.83 -9.97
N THR A 651 -15.94 -3.40 -11.18
CA THR A 651 -15.14 -4.24 -12.11
C THR A 651 -13.72 -4.50 -11.59
N LEU A 652 -13.18 -3.65 -10.70
CA LEU A 652 -11.90 -3.89 -10.04
C LEU A 652 -11.91 -5.16 -9.17
N MET A 653 -13.09 -5.59 -8.69
CA MET A 653 -13.24 -6.86 -7.96
C MET A 653 -12.95 -8.09 -8.81
N LEU A 654 -12.87 -7.95 -10.14
CA LEU A 654 -12.51 -9.03 -11.07
C LEU A 654 -11.00 -9.23 -11.19
N SER A 655 -10.19 -8.34 -10.60
CA SER A 655 -8.74 -8.47 -10.55
C SER A 655 -8.32 -9.69 -9.73
N SER A 656 -7.19 -10.27 -10.07
CA SER A 656 -6.52 -11.26 -9.24
C SER A 656 -5.81 -10.65 -8.03
N MET A 657 -5.58 -9.32 -8.03
CA MET A 657 -4.86 -8.60 -6.97
C MET A 657 -5.79 -8.25 -5.81
N GLY A 658 -5.47 -8.70 -4.61
CA GLY A 658 -6.27 -8.47 -3.39
C GLY A 658 -6.55 -6.98 -3.12
N MET A 659 -5.55 -6.12 -3.30
CA MET A 659 -5.69 -4.67 -3.12
C MET A 659 -6.74 -4.06 -4.07
N LEU A 660 -6.76 -4.46 -5.35
CA LEU A 660 -7.75 -3.96 -6.32
C LEU A 660 -9.14 -4.50 -6.04
N GLN A 661 -9.27 -5.75 -5.57
CA GLN A 661 -10.55 -6.29 -5.14
C GLN A 661 -11.15 -5.48 -3.98
N GLN A 662 -10.32 -5.15 -3.00
CA GLN A 662 -10.72 -4.33 -1.85
C GLN A 662 -11.13 -2.91 -2.28
N PHE A 663 -10.35 -2.24 -3.16
CA PHE A 663 -10.74 -0.95 -3.74
C PHE A 663 -12.05 -1.04 -4.51
N GLY A 664 -12.20 -2.06 -5.34
CA GLY A 664 -13.41 -2.31 -6.10
C GLY A 664 -14.63 -2.45 -5.22
N PHE A 665 -14.53 -3.27 -4.17
CA PHE A 665 -15.61 -3.46 -3.20
C PHE A 665 -15.92 -2.17 -2.44
N ALA A 666 -14.93 -1.55 -1.83
CA ALA A 666 -15.12 -0.36 -0.99
C ALA A 666 -15.76 0.79 -1.78
N LEU A 667 -15.23 1.12 -2.95
CA LEU A 667 -15.75 2.21 -3.77
C LEU A 667 -17.12 1.88 -4.37
N CYS A 668 -17.35 0.66 -4.84
CA CYS A 668 -18.65 0.22 -5.32
C CYS A 668 -19.71 0.32 -4.22
N PHE A 669 -19.42 -0.23 -3.04
CA PHE A 669 -20.34 -0.21 -1.90
C PHE A 669 -20.64 1.22 -1.44
N ALA A 670 -19.61 2.07 -1.29
CA ALA A 670 -19.78 3.46 -0.89
C ALA A 670 -20.69 4.24 -1.85
N ILE A 671 -20.43 4.14 -3.15
CA ILE A 671 -21.18 4.85 -4.19
C ILE A 671 -22.62 4.35 -4.26
N LEU A 672 -22.82 3.05 -4.18
CA LEU A 672 -24.17 2.47 -4.17
C LEU A 672 -24.95 2.85 -2.89
N CYS A 673 -24.33 2.81 -1.72
CA CYS A 673 -24.93 3.28 -0.49
C CYS A 673 -25.31 4.76 -0.57
N ASP A 674 -24.41 5.59 -1.10
CA ASP A 674 -24.68 7.02 -1.25
C ASP A 674 -25.84 7.27 -2.21
N ALA A 675 -25.81 6.71 -3.41
CA ALA A 675 -26.83 6.94 -4.45
C ALA A 675 -28.21 6.33 -4.08
N LEU A 676 -28.26 5.14 -3.50
CA LEU A 676 -29.50 4.40 -3.26
C LEU A 676 -30.12 4.69 -1.90
N ILE A 677 -29.31 4.80 -0.84
CA ILE A 677 -29.78 4.94 0.53
C ILE A 677 -29.70 6.40 0.98
N VAL A 678 -28.51 6.98 0.95
CA VAL A 678 -28.30 8.32 1.50
C VAL A 678 -29.11 9.36 0.75
N ARG A 679 -29.05 9.38 -0.58
CA ARG A 679 -29.76 10.37 -1.42
C ARG A 679 -31.26 10.16 -1.49
N THR A 680 -31.72 8.93 -1.41
CA THR A 680 -33.14 8.62 -1.55
C THR A 680 -33.89 8.81 -0.23
N TYR A 681 -33.26 8.53 0.91
CA TYR A 681 -33.93 8.53 2.21
C TYR A 681 -33.31 9.51 3.20
N ILE A 682 -32.00 9.54 3.41
CA ILE A 682 -31.41 10.29 4.52
C ILE A 682 -31.34 11.78 4.22
N VAL A 683 -30.84 12.17 3.06
CA VAL A 683 -30.75 13.59 2.66
C VAL A 683 -32.12 14.26 2.66
N PRO A 684 -33.16 13.70 2.00
CA PRO A 684 -34.52 14.27 2.06
C PRO A 684 -35.10 14.33 3.48
N ALA A 685 -34.83 13.30 4.30
CA ALA A 685 -35.30 13.30 5.71
C ALA A 685 -34.65 14.42 6.54
N VAL A 686 -33.33 14.59 6.44
CA VAL A 686 -32.61 15.66 7.14
C VAL A 686 -33.03 17.03 6.64
N MET A 687 -33.20 17.22 5.33
CA MET A 687 -33.64 18.48 4.73
C MET A 687 -35.11 18.84 5.18
N HIS A 688 -35.97 17.84 5.30
CA HIS A 688 -37.30 18.02 5.87
C HIS A 688 -37.25 18.51 7.33
N LEU A 689 -36.40 17.85 8.16
CA LEU A 689 -36.25 18.21 9.58
C LEU A 689 -35.61 19.59 9.78
N LEU A 690 -34.72 20.01 8.93
CA LEU A 690 -34.06 21.31 8.98
C LEU A 690 -34.97 22.43 8.44
N GLY A 691 -35.95 22.11 7.58
CA GLY A 691 -36.91 23.07 7.03
C GLY A 691 -36.23 24.33 6.44
N ASP A 692 -36.62 25.50 6.90
CA ASP A 692 -36.10 26.78 6.41
C ASP A 692 -34.62 27.04 6.76
N TRP A 693 -34.05 26.31 7.72
CA TRP A 693 -32.65 26.44 8.06
C TRP A 693 -31.73 26.04 6.89
N ASN A 694 -32.19 25.15 6.02
CA ASN A 694 -31.43 24.76 4.81
C ASN A 694 -31.07 25.99 3.95
N TRP A 695 -31.92 27.03 3.95
CA TRP A 695 -31.79 28.16 3.04
C TRP A 695 -31.19 29.41 3.69
N LYS A 696 -30.88 29.37 5.00
CA LYS A 696 -30.22 30.47 5.70
C LYS A 696 -28.75 30.55 5.30
N GLY A 697 -28.36 31.72 4.77
CA GLY A 697 -26.98 31.97 4.32
C GLY A 697 -26.59 33.44 4.36
N PRO A 698 -25.37 33.76 4.09
CA PRO A 698 -24.83 35.13 4.14
C PRO A 698 -25.40 36.00 3.03
N ARG A 699 -26.00 37.13 3.42
CA ARG A 699 -26.65 38.07 2.48
C ARG A 699 -25.71 38.62 1.42
N PHE A 700 -24.39 38.70 1.66
CA PHE A 700 -23.41 39.22 0.73
C PHE A 700 -23.18 38.30 -0.48
N LEU A 701 -23.43 37.00 -0.36
CA LEU A 701 -23.29 36.00 -1.45
C LEU A 701 -24.57 35.90 -2.31
N MET A 702 -25.69 36.46 -1.84
CA MET A 702 -26.97 36.39 -2.57
C MET A 702 -27.01 37.35 -3.74
N THR A 703 -27.54 36.92 -4.87
CA THR A 703 -27.81 37.75 -6.03
C THR A 703 -28.91 38.77 -5.74
N LYS A 704 -29.02 39.83 -6.55
CA LYS A 704 -30.03 40.89 -6.37
C LYS A 704 -31.43 40.31 -6.40
N ALA A 705 -31.71 39.39 -7.33
CA ALA A 705 -33.01 38.69 -7.42
C ALA A 705 -33.31 37.82 -6.19
N GLU A 706 -32.32 37.13 -5.62
CA GLU A 706 -32.46 36.34 -4.42
C GLU A 706 -32.73 37.20 -3.18
N LYS A 707 -32.18 38.42 -3.12
CA LYS A 707 -32.45 39.37 -2.04
C LYS A 707 -33.88 39.92 -2.11
N GLU A 708 -34.33 40.28 -3.30
CA GLU A 708 -35.68 40.79 -3.55
C GLU A 708 -36.77 39.75 -3.19
N LEU A 709 -36.57 38.51 -3.57
CA LEU A 709 -37.45 37.37 -3.20
C LEU A 709 -37.51 37.11 -1.70
N LEU A 710 -36.39 37.24 -1.00
CA LEU A 710 -36.30 37.05 0.46
C LEU A 710 -36.98 38.21 1.21
N ASP A 711 -36.91 39.42 0.68
CA ASP A 711 -37.53 40.59 1.28
C ASP A 711 -39.06 40.61 1.01
N GLN A 712 -39.52 40.07 -0.12
CA GLN A 712 -40.94 39.82 -0.38
C GLN A 712 -41.55 38.78 0.55
N LYS A 713 -40.89 37.64 0.78
CA LYS A 713 -41.36 36.61 1.76
C LYS A 713 -41.32 37.02 3.22
N LYS A 714 -40.65 38.11 3.57
CA LYS A 714 -40.66 38.68 4.93
C LYS A 714 -41.77 39.69 5.14
N SER A 715 -42.33 40.22 4.04
CA SER A 715 -43.42 41.16 4.08
C SER A 715 -44.81 40.50 3.99
N GLU A 716 -44.86 39.23 3.60
CA GLU A 716 -46.00 38.32 3.78
C GLU A 716 -45.93 37.59 5.13
#